data_ce0d897390e2487211341dce26931058
#
_entry.id   ce0d897390e2487211341dce26931058
#
_cell.length_a   1.000
_cell.length_b   1.000
_cell.length_c   1.000
_cell.angle_alpha   90.00
_cell.angle_beta   90.00
_cell.angle_gamma   90.00
#
_symmetry.space_group_name_H-M   'P 1'
#
loop_
_entity.id
_entity.type
_entity.pdbx_description
1 polymer ?
#
loop_
_entity_poly.entity_id
_entity_poly.type
_entity_poly.pdbx_seq_one_letter_code
_entity_poly.pdbx_strand_id
1 'polypeptide(L)'
;MDSTDSSRAFVKDVKRLVVKVGTAVVTRSDGRLALGRLGALLEQLKELNSQGFEIILVSSGAVGVGRQRLRYRKLVNSSLADLQKPQNELDGKACAAVGQSSLMALYDTLFSQLDVTSSQLLVTDSDFRDEDFRKQLYDTVQSLLDLRVIPIFNENDAVSTRKAPYEDSSGIFWDNDSLAGLLALELKADLLVLLSDVEGLYSGPPSEPNSKLIHTYIRAKHQAEITFGDKSRVGRGGMTAKVNAAYCAACAGIPVVITSGFAMDSIIKVLEGKRVGTLFHRDAHLWVKQVGAREMAVAARESSRRLQALQSQDRRKILLDVADALEANESLIKVENEADVAAAQEAGYAKSLVSRLALKPGKISSLAKSIRILADMEEPIGQILKRTELADGLILEKTSCPLGVLLIVFESRPDALVQIASLAIRSGNGLLLKGGKEAMRSNAILHKVITSAIPDTVGEKLIGLVTSREEIPDLLKLDDVIDLVIPRGSNKLVSQIKESTKIPVLGHADGICHVYVDKSANLDVAKNIVIDAKIDYPAACNAMETLLVHKDLACNGALNELVVELQHEGVGLFGGPRASKLLKIPETRLFHHEYNSMVCTVEIVDDVRAAIDHIHQHGSAHTDCIVAEDQKVAETFLCQVDSAAVFHNASTRFCDGARFGLGAEVGISTSRIHARGPVGVEGLLTTRWYRNPERPFFYNFLVLLFNDIEREWTRRRW
;
A
#
# COMPACT_ATOMS: atom_id res chain seq x y z
N MET A 1 -0.49 -28.08 16.16
CA MET A 1 -1.80 -27.40 16.21
C MET A 1 -1.89 -26.56 14.94
N ASP A 2 -2.62 -27.04 13.95
CA ASP A 2 -2.84 -26.27 12.70
C ASP A 2 -3.66 -25.04 13.04
N SER A 3 -3.07 -23.86 12.91
CA SER A 3 -3.73 -22.59 13.15
C SER A 3 -4.84 -22.39 12.12
N THR A 4 -6.08 -22.22 12.58
CA THR A 4 -7.19 -21.78 11.74
C THR A 4 -6.84 -20.44 11.11
N ASP A 5 -6.98 -20.33 9.80
CA ASP A 5 -6.73 -19.10 9.05
C ASP A 5 -7.80 -18.06 9.39
N SER A 6 -7.39 -16.90 9.90
CA SER A 6 -8.32 -15.82 10.28
C SER A 6 -9.19 -15.33 9.12
N SER A 7 -8.70 -15.43 7.88
CA SER A 7 -9.46 -15.09 6.66
C SER A 7 -10.64 -16.06 6.40
N ARG A 8 -10.69 -17.19 7.10
CA ARG A 8 -11.73 -18.21 6.99
C ARG A 8 -12.63 -18.28 8.21
N ALA A 9 -12.63 -17.27 9.07
CA ALA A 9 -13.47 -17.24 10.28
C ALA A 9 -14.99 -17.35 9.98
N PHE A 10 -15.42 -16.90 8.79
CA PHE A 10 -16.82 -16.97 8.34
C PHE A 10 -17.37 -18.39 8.24
N VAL A 11 -16.54 -19.42 8.15
CA VAL A 11 -17.01 -20.84 8.04
C VAL A 11 -17.77 -21.31 9.28
N LYS A 12 -17.61 -20.63 10.43
CA LYS A 12 -18.35 -20.94 11.66
C LYS A 12 -19.86 -20.68 11.56
N ASP A 13 -20.24 -19.79 10.65
CA ASP A 13 -21.62 -19.34 10.46
C ASP A 13 -22.29 -20.06 9.28
N VAL A 14 -21.55 -20.93 8.56
CA VAL A 14 -22.04 -21.68 7.40
C VAL A 14 -23.07 -22.74 7.87
N LYS A 15 -24.23 -22.69 7.25
CA LYS A 15 -25.30 -23.70 7.40
C LYS A 15 -25.65 -24.34 6.06
N ARG A 16 -25.82 -23.53 5.02
CA ARG A 16 -26.17 -23.97 3.66
C ARG A 16 -24.95 -23.99 2.75
N LEU A 17 -24.67 -25.18 2.20
CA LEU A 17 -23.51 -25.48 1.41
C LEU A 17 -23.89 -25.95 0.01
N VAL A 18 -23.38 -25.27 -1.04
CA VAL A 18 -23.42 -25.78 -2.42
C VAL A 18 -22.09 -26.44 -2.74
N VAL A 19 -22.11 -27.71 -3.15
CA VAL A 19 -20.93 -28.47 -3.56
C VAL A 19 -21.03 -28.81 -5.04
N LYS A 20 -20.08 -28.32 -5.84
CA LYS A 20 -20.03 -28.69 -7.26
C LYS A 20 -18.92 -29.71 -7.53
N VAL A 21 -19.31 -30.80 -8.19
CA VAL A 21 -18.39 -31.89 -8.56
C VAL A 21 -18.08 -31.84 -10.04
N GLY A 22 -16.80 -31.62 -10.38
CA GLY A 22 -16.34 -31.53 -11.76
C GLY A 22 -16.30 -32.89 -12.48
N THR A 23 -16.35 -32.88 -13.81
CA THR A 23 -16.29 -34.11 -14.63
C THR A 23 -15.04 -34.94 -14.33
N ALA A 24 -13.87 -34.31 -14.14
CA ALA A 24 -12.63 -35.00 -13.79
C ALA A 24 -12.66 -35.69 -12.42
N VAL A 25 -13.51 -35.22 -11.50
CA VAL A 25 -13.72 -35.86 -10.21
C VAL A 25 -14.66 -37.05 -10.33
N VAL A 26 -15.72 -36.92 -11.12
CA VAL A 26 -16.75 -37.96 -11.34
C VAL A 26 -16.20 -39.14 -12.19
N THR A 27 -15.30 -38.83 -13.15
CA THR A 27 -14.78 -39.83 -14.11
C THR A 27 -13.27 -40.02 -13.96
N ARG A 28 -12.80 -41.21 -14.35
CA ARG A 28 -11.37 -41.54 -14.52
C ARG A 28 -10.87 -41.07 -15.88
N SER A 29 -9.58 -41.13 -16.10
CA SER A 29 -8.93 -40.80 -17.38
C SER A 29 -9.40 -41.68 -18.54
N ASP A 30 -9.87 -42.91 -18.27
CA ASP A 30 -10.46 -43.84 -19.25
C ASP A 30 -11.94 -43.55 -19.55
N GLY A 31 -12.54 -42.53 -18.91
CA GLY A 31 -13.92 -42.11 -19.04
C GLY A 31 -14.92 -42.92 -18.18
N ARG A 32 -14.45 -43.90 -17.41
CA ARG A 32 -15.31 -44.65 -16.48
C ARG A 32 -15.58 -43.85 -15.22
N LEU A 33 -16.68 -44.18 -14.52
CA LEU A 33 -17.02 -43.58 -13.23
C LEU A 33 -15.98 -43.92 -12.17
N ALA A 34 -15.61 -42.93 -11.38
CA ALA A 34 -14.61 -43.03 -10.33
C ALA A 34 -15.26 -43.41 -8.99
N LEU A 35 -15.73 -44.66 -8.90
CA LEU A 35 -16.61 -45.16 -7.78
C LEU A 35 -15.98 -44.86 -6.41
N GLY A 36 -14.69 -45.17 -6.21
CA GLY A 36 -14.04 -44.95 -4.91
C GLY A 36 -14.00 -43.47 -4.49
N ARG A 37 -13.76 -42.55 -5.44
CA ARG A 37 -13.81 -41.10 -5.17
C ARG A 37 -15.21 -40.60 -4.88
N LEU A 38 -16.18 -41.06 -5.66
CA LEU A 38 -17.58 -40.72 -5.41
C LEU A 38 -18.04 -41.25 -4.04
N GLY A 39 -17.71 -42.49 -3.69
CA GLY A 39 -18.02 -43.06 -2.37
C GLY A 39 -17.44 -42.20 -1.24
N ALA A 40 -16.13 -41.89 -1.27
CA ALA A 40 -15.52 -41.07 -0.24
C ALA A 40 -16.10 -39.63 -0.18
N LEU A 41 -16.49 -39.06 -1.31
CA LEU A 41 -17.16 -37.76 -1.34
C LEU A 41 -18.55 -37.84 -0.68
N LEU A 42 -19.34 -38.85 -1.00
CA LEU A 42 -20.69 -39.00 -0.48
C LEU A 42 -20.69 -39.32 1.03
N GLU A 43 -19.67 -40.02 1.54
CA GLU A 43 -19.47 -40.22 2.98
C GLU A 43 -19.25 -38.85 3.69
N GLN A 44 -18.44 -37.95 3.14
CA GLN A 44 -18.28 -36.60 3.71
C GLN A 44 -19.62 -35.83 3.70
N LEU A 45 -20.35 -35.87 2.57
CA LEU A 45 -21.66 -35.18 2.48
C LEU A 45 -22.68 -35.76 3.47
N LYS A 46 -22.69 -37.09 3.67
CA LYS A 46 -23.54 -37.76 4.69
C LYS A 46 -23.17 -37.29 6.10
N GLU A 47 -21.89 -37.24 6.42
CA GLU A 47 -21.43 -36.78 7.73
C GLU A 47 -21.88 -35.34 7.99
N LEU A 48 -21.65 -34.43 7.06
CA LEU A 48 -22.09 -33.03 7.16
C LEU A 48 -23.61 -32.90 7.26
N ASN A 49 -24.39 -33.67 6.46
CA ASN A 49 -25.85 -33.68 6.55
C ASN A 49 -26.33 -34.15 7.94
N SER A 50 -25.64 -35.14 8.52
CA SER A 50 -25.93 -35.62 9.87
C SER A 50 -25.61 -34.62 10.98
N GLN A 51 -24.59 -33.76 10.74
CA GLN A 51 -24.20 -32.64 11.63
C GLN A 51 -25.13 -31.43 11.51
N GLY A 52 -26.10 -31.46 10.59
CA GLY A 52 -27.12 -30.41 10.46
C GLY A 52 -26.88 -29.42 9.31
N PHE A 53 -25.84 -29.59 8.48
CA PHE A 53 -25.64 -28.77 7.31
C PHE A 53 -26.70 -29.05 6.24
N GLU A 54 -27.18 -28.02 5.55
CA GLU A 54 -28.05 -28.08 4.38
C GLU A 54 -27.16 -28.18 3.13
N ILE A 55 -27.19 -29.37 2.49
CA ILE A 55 -26.27 -29.68 1.39
C ILE A 55 -26.99 -29.69 0.07
N ILE A 56 -26.48 -28.98 -0.92
CA ILE A 56 -26.95 -28.96 -2.30
C ILE A 56 -25.78 -29.40 -3.19
N LEU A 57 -26.02 -30.44 -4.00
CA LEU A 57 -25.00 -31.01 -4.87
C LEU A 57 -25.24 -30.58 -6.32
N VAL A 58 -24.17 -30.09 -7.02
CA VAL A 58 -24.19 -29.82 -8.45
C VAL A 58 -23.24 -30.80 -9.13
N SER A 59 -23.77 -31.71 -9.94
CA SER A 59 -22.96 -32.75 -10.57
C SER A 59 -22.70 -32.50 -12.04
N SER A 60 -21.53 -32.88 -12.51
CA SER A 60 -21.13 -32.88 -13.92
C SER A 60 -20.85 -34.31 -14.37
N GLY A 61 -20.72 -34.51 -15.70
CA GLY A 61 -20.21 -35.78 -16.24
C GLY A 61 -21.21 -36.60 -17.01
N ALA A 62 -22.49 -36.22 -17.08
CA ALA A 62 -23.54 -36.95 -17.79
C ALA A 62 -23.16 -37.24 -19.25
N VAL A 63 -22.70 -36.23 -19.98
CA VAL A 63 -22.27 -36.38 -21.38
C VAL A 63 -21.12 -37.38 -21.55
N GLY A 64 -20.13 -37.33 -20.64
CA GLY A 64 -18.96 -38.25 -20.63
C GLY A 64 -19.40 -39.72 -20.43
N VAL A 65 -20.23 -39.94 -19.40
CA VAL A 65 -20.77 -41.27 -19.09
C VAL A 65 -21.59 -41.83 -20.24
N GLY A 66 -22.48 -41.01 -20.82
CA GLY A 66 -23.29 -41.42 -21.96
C GLY A 66 -22.47 -41.71 -23.21
N ARG A 67 -21.46 -40.90 -23.51
CA ARG A 67 -20.54 -41.12 -24.63
C ARG A 67 -19.83 -42.47 -24.51
N GLN A 68 -19.38 -42.82 -23.30
CA GLN A 68 -18.74 -44.11 -23.05
C GLN A 68 -19.75 -45.27 -23.24
N ARG A 69 -20.97 -45.17 -22.72
CA ARG A 69 -22.00 -46.21 -22.88
C ARG A 69 -22.40 -46.45 -24.32
N LEU A 70 -22.60 -45.36 -25.07
CA LEU A 70 -22.98 -45.41 -26.51
C LEU A 70 -21.83 -45.92 -27.37
N ARG A 71 -20.59 -45.54 -27.09
CA ARG A 71 -19.39 -46.09 -27.75
C ARG A 71 -19.28 -47.60 -27.52
N TYR A 72 -19.46 -48.07 -26.29
CA TYR A 72 -19.42 -49.49 -25.97
C TYR A 72 -20.53 -50.27 -26.72
N ARG A 73 -21.75 -49.76 -26.70
CA ARG A 73 -22.87 -50.40 -27.49
C ARG A 73 -22.57 -50.40 -29.00
N LYS A 74 -22.05 -49.33 -29.51
CA LYS A 74 -21.67 -49.23 -30.93
C LYS A 74 -20.59 -50.24 -31.28
N LEU A 75 -19.57 -50.38 -30.45
CA LEU A 75 -18.52 -51.39 -30.59
C LEU A 75 -19.04 -52.80 -30.59
N VAL A 76 -19.93 -53.14 -29.61
CA VAL A 76 -20.51 -54.46 -29.49
C VAL A 76 -21.44 -54.82 -30.69
N ASN A 77 -22.13 -53.83 -31.25
CA ASN A 77 -23.10 -54.03 -32.35
C ASN A 77 -22.56 -53.76 -33.72
N SER A 78 -21.26 -53.38 -33.91
CA SER A 78 -20.67 -53.07 -35.20
C SER A 78 -19.90 -54.24 -35.77
N SER A 79 -20.01 -54.44 -37.08
CA SER A 79 -19.16 -55.38 -37.82
C SER A 79 -17.71 -54.86 -37.90
N LEU A 80 -16.74 -55.76 -38.18
CA LEU A 80 -15.33 -55.40 -38.34
C LEU A 80 -15.17 -54.37 -39.45
N ALA A 81 -15.98 -54.46 -40.55
CA ALA A 81 -15.97 -53.52 -41.67
C ALA A 81 -16.49 -52.12 -41.30
N ASP A 82 -17.42 -52.01 -40.34
CA ASP A 82 -17.94 -50.72 -39.86
C ASP A 82 -16.97 -50.03 -38.90
N LEU A 83 -16.17 -50.78 -38.19
CA LEU A 83 -15.13 -50.24 -37.30
C LEU A 83 -13.94 -49.63 -38.05
N GLN A 84 -13.72 -50.07 -39.33
CA GLN A 84 -12.68 -49.51 -40.20
C GLN A 84 -13.05 -48.19 -40.85
N LYS A 85 -14.34 -47.79 -40.83
CA LYS A 85 -14.82 -46.50 -41.36
C LYS A 85 -14.55 -45.35 -40.41
N PRO A 86 -14.35 -44.10 -40.89
CA PRO A 86 -14.29 -42.92 -40.04
C PRO A 86 -15.50 -42.85 -39.12
N GLN A 87 -15.27 -42.80 -37.82
CA GLN A 87 -16.36 -42.76 -36.82
C GLN A 87 -16.88 -41.34 -36.67
N ASN A 88 -18.17 -41.11 -36.96
CA ASN A 88 -18.85 -39.85 -36.68
C ASN A 88 -18.89 -39.60 -35.18
N GLU A 89 -18.70 -38.34 -34.78
CA GLU A 89 -18.85 -37.92 -33.38
C GLU A 89 -20.28 -38.20 -32.90
N LEU A 90 -20.39 -38.74 -31.67
CA LEU A 90 -21.71 -39.01 -31.09
C LEU A 90 -22.33 -37.68 -30.64
N ASP A 91 -23.63 -37.52 -30.95
CA ASP A 91 -24.40 -36.36 -30.55
C ASP A 91 -24.32 -36.15 -29.01
N GLY A 92 -23.93 -34.96 -28.61
CA GLY A 92 -23.77 -34.57 -27.21
C GLY A 92 -25.07 -34.66 -26.42
N LYS A 93 -26.21 -34.30 -27.01
CA LYS A 93 -27.54 -34.37 -26.38
C LYS A 93 -27.99 -35.81 -26.12
N ALA A 94 -27.79 -36.69 -27.11
CA ALA A 94 -28.06 -38.12 -26.96
C ALA A 94 -27.15 -38.74 -25.88
N CYS A 95 -25.87 -38.33 -25.82
CA CYS A 95 -24.94 -38.72 -24.75
C CYS A 95 -25.44 -38.26 -23.38
N ALA A 96 -25.88 -37.01 -23.28
CA ALA A 96 -26.39 -36.43 -22.04
C ALA A 96 -27.61 -37.22 -21.51
N ALA A 97 -28.60 -37.49 -22.35
CA ALA A 97 -29.78 -38.20 -22.01
C ALA A 97 -29.49 -39.62 -21.48
N VAL A 98 -28.60 -40.37 -22.14
CA VAL A 98 -28.22 -41.74 -21.71
C VAL A 98 -27.34 -41.69 -20.45
N GLY A 99 -26.46 -40.72 -20.34
CA GLY A 99 -25.50 -40.62 -19.24
C GLY A 99 -26.14 -40.12 -17.96
N GLN A 100 -27.08 -39.18 -18.02
CA GLN A 100 -27.77 -38.61 -16.89
C GLN A 100 -28.48 -39.68 -16.03
N SER A 101 -29.28 -40.54 -16.66
CA SER A 101 -29.94 -41.63 -15.99
C SER A 101 -28.97 -42.58 -15.27
N SER A 102 -27.82 -42.85 -15.90
CA SER A 102 -26.79 -43.72 -15.32
C SER A 102 -26.06 -43.11 -14.14
N LEU A 103 -25.81 -41.83 -14.23
CA LEU A 103 -25.11 -41.04 -13.19
C LEU A 103 -26.01 -40.93 -11.96
N MET A 104 -27.32 -40.65 -12.15
CA MET A 104 -28.27 -40.55 -11.05
C MET A 104 -28.55 -41.88 -10.36
N ALA A 105 -28.68 -42.97 -11.12
CA ALA A 105 -28.82 -44.31 -10.53
C ALA A 105 -27.59 -44.65 -9.63
N LEU A 106 -26.39 -44.20 -10.00
CA LEU A 106 -25.22 -44.39 -9.16
C LEU A 106 -25.29 -43.56 -7.87
N TYR A 107 -25.63 -42.27 -7.96
CA TYR A 107 -25.79 -41.43 -6.77
C TYR A 107 -26.85 -41.98 -5.82
N ASP A 108 -28.00 -42.35 -6.36
CA ASP A 108 -29.08 -42.91 -5.58
C ASP A 108 -28.66 -44.23 -4.87
N THR A 109 -27.98 -45.13 -5.60
CA THR A 109 -27.46 -46.37 -5.02
C THR A 109 -26.46 -46.10 -3.90
N LEU A 110 -25.51 -45.19 -4.11
CA LEU A 110 -24.47 -44.89 -3.10
C LEU A 110 -25.05 -44.16 -1.88
N PHE A 111 -25.94 -43.18 -2.06
CA PHE A 111 -26.61 -42.51 -0.96
C PHE A 111 -27.51 -43.43 -0.17
N SER A 112 -28.25 -44.34 -0.85
CA SER A 112 -29.08 -45.35 -0.19
C SER A 112 -28.27 -46.29 0.72
N GLN A 113 -27.02 -46.62 0.35
CA GLN A 113 -26.11 -47.41 1.21
C GLN A 113 -25.65 -46.64 2.46
N LEU A 114 -25.80 -45.32 2.46
CA LEU A 114 -25.44 -44.42 3.54
C LEU A 114 -26.69 -43.95 4.35
N ASP A 115 -27.85 -44.51 4.09
CA ASP A 115 -29.13 -44.08 4.67
C ASP A 115 -29.46 -42.60 4.40
N VAL A 116 -29.12 -42.10 3.25
CA VAL A 116 -29.41 -40.72 2.83
C VAL A 116 -30.31 -40.74 1.60
N THR A 117 -31.35 -39.93 1.62
CA THR A 117 -32.23 -39.73 0.47
C THR A 117 -31.71 -38.64 -0.42
N SER A 118 -31.65 -38.87 -1.75
CA SER A 118 -31.29 -37.86 -2.75
C SER A 118 -32.45 -37.57 -3.69
N SER A 119 -32.45 -36.37 -4.31
CA SER A 119 -33.45 -35.95 -5.29
C SER A 119 -32.79 -35.32 -6.50
N GLN A 120 -33.20 -35.67 -7.70
CA GLN A 120 -32.69 -35.09 -8.94
C GLN A 120 -33.47 -33.84 -9.33
N LEU A 121 -32.77 -32.76 -9.66
CA LEU A 121 -33.32 -31.53 -10.23
C LEU A 121 -32.54 -31.16 -11.48
N LEU A 122 -33.22 -31.19 -12.65
CA LEU A 122 -32.65 -30.78 -13.94
C LEU A 122 -33.18 -29.42 -14.30
N VAL A 123 -32.29 -28.52 -14.64
CA VAL A 123 -32.61 -27.13 -14.98
C VAL A 123 -31.94 -26.70 -16.28
N THR A 124 -32.50 -25.71 -16.95
CA THR A 124 -31.96 -25.10 -18.16
C THR A 124 -31.71 -23.62 -17.92
N ASP A 125 -30.93 -22.97 -18.79
CA ASP A 125 -30.68 -21.53 -18.75
C ASP A 125 -31.98 -20.70 -18.85
N SER A 126 -32.93 -21.16 -19.65
CA SER A 126 -34.23 -20.50 -19.85
C SER A 126 -35.05 -20.44 -18.56
N ASP A 127 -34.95 -21.46 -17.70
CA ASP A 127 -35.75 -21.57 -16.48
C ASP A 127 -35.42 -20.44 -15.50
N PHE A 128 -34.15 -20.04 -15.41
CA PHE A 128 -33.72 -18.96 -14.51
C PHE A 128 -34.11 -17.55 -14.99
N ARG A 129 -34.64 -17.39 -16.19
CA ARG A 129 -35.18 -16.11 -16.68
C ARG A 129 -36.58 -15.83 -16.14
N ASP A 130 -37.28 -16.90 -15.72
CA ASP A 130 -38.61 -16.83 -15.15
C ASP A 130 -38.52 -16.64 -13.61
N GLU A 131 -39.10 -15.57 -13.11
CA GLU A 131 -39.12 -15.26 -11.68
C GLU A 131 -39.99 -16.22 -10.88
N ASP A 132 -41.10 -16.64 -11.45
CA ASP A 132 -42.01 -17.62 -10.80
C ASP A 132 -41.34 -18.99 -10.68
N PHE A 133 -40.58 -19.41 -11.70
CA PHE A 133 -39.80 -20.62 -11.64
C PHE A 133 -38.71 -20.54 -10.54
N ARG A 134 -38.00 -19.45 -10.41
CA ARG A 134 -36.95 -19.27 -9.39
C ARG A 134 -37.56 -19.39 -7.97
N LYS A 135 -38.73 -18.80 -7.76
CA LYS A 135 -39.45 -18.87 -6.50
C LYS A 135 -39.90 -20.31 -6.18
N GLN A 136 -40.53 -20.99 -7.16
CA GLN A 136 -40.94 -22.39 -7.00
C GLN A 136 -39.74 -23.33 -6.75
N LEU A 137 -38.64 -23.09 -7.43
CA LEU A 137 -37.40 -23.84 -7.21
C LEU A 137 -36.87 -23.65 -5.80
N TYR A 138 -36.85 -22.42 -5.29
CA TYR A 138 -36.45 -22.12 -3.92
C TYR A 138 -37.34 -22.84 -2.91
N ASP A 139 -38.65 -22.77 -3.07
CA ASP A 139 -39.62 -23.41 -2.16
C ASP A 139 -39.50 -24.95 -2.18
N THR A 140 -39.28 -25.52 -3.36
CA THR A 140 -39.09 -26.98 -3.54
C THR A 140 -37.79 -27.42 -2.87
N VAL A 141 -36.67 -26.69 -3.10
CA VAL A 141 -35.39 -27.03 -2.48
C VAL A 141 -35.44 -26.86 -0.97
N GLN A 142 -36.11 -25.83 -0.48
CA GLN A 142 -36.29 -25.64 0.97
C GLN A 142 -37.03 -26.83 1.59
N SER A 143 -38.11 -27.27 0.96
CA SER A 143 -38.88 -28.46 1.43
C SER A 143 -38.02 -29.73 1.45
N LEU A 144 -37.15 -29.92 0.46
CA LEU A 144 -36.22 -31.06 0.42
C LEU A 144 -35.19 -31.00 1.55
N LEU A 145 -34.60 -29.82 1.77
CA LEU A 145 -33.60 -29.60 2.82
C LEU A 145 -34.18 -29.77 4.22
N ASP A 146 -35.43 -29.33 4.44
CA ASP A 146 -36.18 -29.55 5.71
C ASP A 146 -36.40 -31.03 6.01
N LEU A 147 -36.55 -31.84 4.96
CA LEU A 147 -36.65 -33.29 5.03
C LEU A 147 -35.30 -34.02 5.06
N ARG A 148 -34.19 -33.29 5.12
CA ARG A 148 -32.81 -33.82 5.05
C ARG A 148 -32.49 -34.58 3.77
N VAL A 149 -33.19 -34.28 2.70
CA VAL A 149 -32.93 -34.82 1.35
C VAL A 149 -31.86 -33.98 0.70
N ILE A 150 -30.89 -34.62 0.06
CA ILE A 150 -29.82 -33.91 -0.69
C ILE A 150 -30.28 -33.69 -2.16
N PRO A 151 -30.60 -32.44 -2.58
CA PRO A 151 -30.94 -32.17 -3.97
C PRO A 151 -29.68 -32.20 -4.83
N ILE A 152 -29.75 -32.91 -5.96
CA ILE A 152 -28.68 -33.08 -6.94
C ILE A 152 -29.06 -32.34 -8.22
N PHE A 153 -28.37 -31.27 -8.51
CA PHE A 153 -28.58 -30.46 -9.72
C PHE A 153 -27.65 -30.86 -10.87
N ASN A 154 -28.15 -30.77 -12.08
CA ASN A 154 -27.36 -30.75 -13.31
C ASN A 154 -28.08 -29.93 -14.38
N GLU A 155 -27.31 -29.41 -15.36
CA GLU A 155 -27.94 -28.85 -16.56
C GLU A 155 -28.68 -29.95 -17.32
N ASN A 156 -29.88 -29.65 -17.82
CA ASN A 156 -30.60 -30.54 -18.72
C ASN A 156 -30.04 -30.45 -20.14
N ASP A 157 -28.84 -30.97 -20.32
CA ASP A 157 -28.09 -30.95 -21.56
C ASP A 157 -28.88 -31.66 -22.73
N ALA A 158 -29.83 -32.52 -22.42
CA ALA A 158 -30.61 -33.24 -23.41
C ALA A 158 -31.58 -32.33 -24.19
N VAL A 159 -32.13 -31.32 -23.54
CA VAL A 159 -33.09 -30.37 -24.13
C VAL A 159 -32.59 -28.93 -24.20
N SER A 160 -31.41 -28.67 -23.69
CA SER A 160 -30.79 -27.34 -23.77
C SER A 160 -30.70 -26.84 -25.21
N THR A 161 -31.11 -25.57 -25.41
CA THR A 161 -31.13 -24.95 -26.73
C THR A 161 -29.77 -24.36 -27.15
N ARG A 162 -28.75 -24.48 -26.34
CA ARG A 162 -27.41 -23.96 -26.62
C ARG A 162 -26.72 -24.68 -27.76
N LYS A 163 -26.16 -23.92 -28.68
CA LYS A 163 -25.51 -24.48 -29.92
C LYS A 163 -24.07 -24.84 -29.65
N ALA A 164 -23.27 -24.39 -28.95
CA ALA A 164 -21.90 -24.83 -28.58
C ALA A 164 -21.32 -24.00 -27.44
N PRO A 165 -20.32 -24.49 -26.69
CA PRO A 165 -19.85 -23.83 -25.49
C PRO A 165 -19.13 -22.49 -25.71
N TYR A 166 -19.09 -21.95 -26.92
CA TYR A 166 -18.28 -20.79 -27.28
C TYR A 166 -18.96 -19.70 -28.11
N GLU A 167 -20.22 -19.85 -28.46
CA GLU A 167 -20.81 -18.96 -29.48
C GLU A 167 -21.68 -17.83 -28.96
N ASP A 168 -22.04 -17.78 -27.67
CA ASP A 168 -22.85 -16.66 -27.22
C ASP A 168 -22.73 -16.43 -25.72
N SER A 169 -22.32 -15.20 -25.32
CA SER A 169 -22.29 -14.71 -23.96
C SER A 169 -23.67 -14.27 -23.43
N SER A 170 -24.73 -14.55 -24.14
CA SER A 170 -26.11 -14.14 -23.81
C SER A 170 -26.84 -15.06 -22.82
N GLY A 171 -26.25 -16.20 -22.43
CA GLY A 171 -26.81 -17.12 -21.44
C GLY A 171 -26.59 -16.68 -19.99
N ILE A 172 -27.52 -17.06 -19.09
CA ILE A 172 -27.41 -16.79 -17.65
C ILE A 172 -26.28 -17.61 -17.02
N PHE A 173 -26.04 -18.83 -17.49
CA PHE A 173 -24.87 -19.64 -17.16
C PHE A 173 -24.38 -20.42 -18.38
N TRP A 174 -23.09 -20.76 -18.42
CA TRP A 174 -22.48 -21.43 -19.58
C TRP A 174 -21.88 -22.80 -19.27
N ASP A 175 -21.77 -23.17 -18.01
CA ASP A 175 -21.33 -24.49 -17.55
C ASP A 175 -21.83 -24.78 -16.12
N ASN A 176 -21.58 -25.99 -15.64
CA ASN A 176 -22.00 -26.38 -14.28
C ASN A 176 -21.25 -25.65 -13.14
N ASP A 177 -20.13 -24.98 -13.40
CA ASP A 177 -19.48 -24.11 -12.41
C ASP A 177 -20.27 -22.81 -12.27
N SER A 178 -20.71 -22.22 -13.38
CA SER A 178 -21.58 -21.04 -13.43
C SER A 178 -22.97 -21.34 -12.87
N LEU A 179 -23.52 -22.53 -13.19
CA LEU A 179 -24.79 -23.00 -12.64
C LEU A 179 -24.71 -23.11 -11.10
N ALA A 180 -23.61 -23.66 -10.58
CA ALA A 180 -23.40 -23.76 -9.13
C ALA A 180 -23.31 -22.38 -8.45
N GLY A 181 -22.66 -21.40 -9.11
CA GLY A 181 -22.63 -20.01 -8.66
C GLY A 181 -24.02 -19.38 -8.63
N LEU A 182 -24.80 -19.57 -9.68
CA LEU A 182 -26.18 -19.07 -9.77
C LEU A 182 -27.09 -19.71 -8.71
N LEU A 183 -27.03 -21.03 -8.55
CA LEU A 183 -27.80 -21.76 -7.52
C LEU A 183 -27.40 -21.30 -6.11
N ALA A 184 -26.11 -21.06 -5.86
CA ALA A 184 -25.67 -20.54 -4.57
C ALA A 184 -26.30 -19.17 -4.25
N LEU A 185 -26.47 -18.32 -5.24
CA LEU A 185 -27.15 -17.02 -5.08
C LEU A 185 -28.66 -17.16 -4.89
N GLU A 186 -29.34 -17.87 -5.78
CA GLU A 186 -30.80 -18.05 -5.74
C GLU A 186 -31.26 -18.77 -4.47
N LEU A 187 -30.49 -19.76 -4.04
CA LEU A 187 -30.80 -20.55 -2.84
C LEU A 187 -30.16 -19.97 -1.56
N LYS A 188 -29.58 -18.80 -1.62
CA LYS A 188 -28.95 -18.09 -0.48
C LYS A 188 -27.99 -18.98 0.32
N ALA A 189 -27.05 -19.61 -0.39
CA ALA A 189 -26.02 -20.43 0.24
C ALA A 189 -25.01 -19.57 1.01
N ASP A 190 -24.49 -20.10 2.10
CA ASP A 190 -23.45 -19.45 2.90
C ASP A 190 -22.04 -19.73 2.36
N LEU A 191 -21.88 -20.83 1.59
CA LEU A 191 -20.60 -21.23 1.01
C LEU A 191 -20.82 -22.04 -0.27
N LEU A 192 -19.99 -21.78 -1.28
CA LEU A 192 -19.86 -22.60 -2.49
C LEU A 192 -18.51 -23.31 -2.51
N VAL A 193 -18.48 -24.62 -2.66
CA VAL A 193 -17.26 -25.41 -2.84
C VAL A 193 -17.22 -25.99 -4.24
N LEU A 194 -16.18 -25.62 -5.01
CA LEU A 194 -15.93 -26.11 -6.37
C LEU A 194 -14.82 -27.17 -6.34
N LEU A 195 -15.19 -28.43 -6.51
CA LEU A 195 -14.25 -29.54 -6.53
C LEU A 195 -13.60 -29.69 -7.92
N SER A 196 -12.26 -29.76 -7.92
CA SER A 196 -11.42 -29.88 -9.11
C SER A 196 -10.47 -31.09 -9.00
N ASP A 197 -9.74 -31.37 -10.07
CA ASP A 197 -8.64 -32.33 -10.13
C ASP A 197 -7.30 -31.81 -9.60
N VAL A 198 -7.26 -30.52 -9.21
CA VAL A 198 -6.11 -29.85 -8.61
C VAL A 198 -6.45 -29.31 -7.24
N GLU A 199 -5.45 -29.04 -6.41
CA GLU A 199 -5.65 -28.56 -5.03
C GLU A 199 -6.26 -27.16 -4.92
N GLY A 200 -6.19 -26.37 -5.99
CA GLY A 200 -6.69 -25.00 -6.07
C GLY A 200 -6.14 -24.29 -7.29
N LEU A 201 -6.12 -22.97 -7.25
CA LEU A 201 -5.57 -22.14 -8.31
C LEU A 201 -4.06 -21.94 -8.09
N TYR A 202 -3.27 -22.15 -9.12
CA TYR A 202 -1.82 -21.97 -9.11
C TYR A 202 -1.41 -20.74 -9.92
N SER A 203 -0.23 -20.17 -9.62
CA SER A 203 0.35 -19.04 -10.39
C SER A 203 0.73 -19.42 -11.83
N GLY A 204 0.92 -20.70 -12.13
CA GLY A 204 1.19 -21.29 -13.44
C GLY A 204 0.74 -22.74 -13.47
N PRO A 205 1.04 -23.50 -14.53
CA PRO A 205 0.69 -24.92 -14.61
C PRO A 205 1.25 -25.69 -13.40
N PRO A 206 0.45 -26.55 -12.73
CA PRO A 206 0.91 -27.31 -11.54
C PRO A 206 2.14 -28.19 -11.75
N SER A 207 2.44 -28.54 -13.01
CA SER A 207 3.61 -29.32 -13.41
C SER A 207 4.93 -28.52 -13.41
N GLU A 208 4.87 -27.20 -13.34
CA GLU A 208 6.06 -26.34 -13.33
C GLU A 208 6.64 -26.20 -11.91
N PRO A 209 7.99 -26.31 -11.73
CA PRO A 209 8.62 -26.29 -10.40
C PRO A 209 8.41 -25.01 -9.60
N ASN A 210 8.17 -23.87 -10.28
CA ASN A 210 8.00 -22.57 -9.68
C ASN A 210 6.52 -22.18 -9.44
N SER A 211 5.59 -23.05 -9.81
CA SER A 211 4.16 -22.81 -9.65
C SER A 211 3.75 -22.94 -8.18
N LYS A 212 3.11 -21.89 -7.65
CA LYS A 212 2.68 -21.81 -6.24
C LYS A 212 1.16 -21.81 -6.14
N LEU A 213 0.64 -22.54 -5.15
CA LEU A 213 -0.79 -22.54 -4.82
C LEU A 213 -1.21 -21.18 -4.26
N ILE A 214 -2.24 -20.58 -4.84
CA ILE A 214 -2.84 -19.32 -4.41
C ILE A 214 -3.93 -19.63 -3.39
N HIS A 215 -3.70 -19.34 -2.11
CA HIS A 215 -4.67 -19.66 -1.06
C HIS A 215 -5.84 -18.69 -0.98
N THR A 216 -5.65 -17.43 -1.41
CA THR A 216 -6.71 -16.43 -1.49
C THR A 216 -6.57 -15.68 -2.81
N TYR A 217 -7.62 -15.68 -3.64
CA TYR A 217 -7.61 -15.04 -4.95
C TYR A 217 -7.95 -13.56 -4.85
N ILE A 218 -7.09 -12.71 -5.44
CA ILE A 218 -7.30 -11.27 -5.59
C ILE A 218 -7.13 -10.92 -7.07
N ARG A 219 -8.21 -10.47 -7.69
CA ARG A 219 -8.21 -10.22 -9.13
C ARG A 219 -7.13 -9.25 -9.57
N ALA A 220 -6.99 -8.11 -8.88
CA ALA A 220 -6.00 -7.07 -9.21
C ALA A 220 -4.54 -7.55 -9.19
N LYS A 221 -4.24 -8.56 -8.35
CA LYS A 221 -2.89 -9.13 -8.22
C LYS A 221 -2.68 -10.31 -9.15
N HIS A 222 -3.62 -11.27 -9.14
CA HIS A 222 -3.38 -12.59 -9.72
C HIS A 222 -3.84 -12.71 -11.18
N GLN A 223 -4.69 -11.79 -11.69
CA GLN A 223 -5.19 -11.88 -13.07
C GLN A 223 -4.07 -11.76 -14.12
N ALA A 224 -3.04 -10.95 -13.85
CA ALA A 224 -1.89 -10.78 -14.73
C ALA A 224 -0.78 -11.83 -14.51
N GLU A 225 -0.74 -12.45 -13.32
CA GLU A 225 0.30 -13.42 -12.94
C GLU A 225 -0.04 -14.85 -13.36
N ILE A 226 -1.34 -15.17 -13.51
CA ILE A 226 -1.78 -16.53 -13.77
C ILE A 226 -1.74 -16.84 -15.27
N THR A 227 -0.94 -17.84 -15.63
CA THR A 227 -0.98 -18.47 -16.95
C THR A 227 -1.75 -19.78 -16.87
N PHE A 228 -2.86 -19.84 -17.62
CA PHE A 228 -3.66 -21.07 -17.69
C PHE A 228 -3.03 -22.01 -18.74
N GLY A 229 -2.76 -23.26 -18.33
CA GLY A 229 -2.33 -24.31 -19.25
C GLY A 229 -3.44 -24.77 -20.21
N ASP A 230 -3.12 -25.73 -21.09
CA ASP A 230 -4.05 -26.31 -22.04
C ASP A 230 -5.29 -26.91 -21.37
N LYS A 231 -6.46 -26.77 -22.03
CA LYS A 231 -7.74 -27.30 -21.51
C LYS A 231 -7.67 -28.83 -21.36
N SER A 232 -8.19 -29.34 -20.26
CA SER A 232 -8.31 -30.80 -20.08
C SER A 232 -9.18 -31.40 -21.20
N ARG A 233 -8.76 -32.53 -21.78
CA ARG A 233 -9.45 -33.21 -22.88
C ARG A 233 -10.86 -33.73 -22.54
N VAL A 234 -11.26 -33.72 -21.27
CA VAL A 234 -12.46 -34.42 -20.75
C VAL A 234 -13.58 -33.46 -20.31
N GLY A 235 -13.29 -32.18 -20.03
CA GLY A 235 -14.28 -31.22 -19.50
C GLY A 235 -14.63 -30.09 -20.48
N ARG A 236 -15.89 -29.61 -20.44
CA ARG A 236 -16.38 -28.46 -21.22
C ARG A 236 -15.87 -27.12 -20.66
N GLY A 237 -15.67 -27.00 -19.31
CA GLY A 237 -15.14 -25.82 -18.62
C GLY A 237 -13.69 -26.00 -18.22
N GLY A 238 -12.82 -25.04 -18.49
CA GLY A 238 -11.44 -25.02 -17.99
C GLY A 238 -11.34 -24.30 -16.65
N MET A 239 -10.11 -24.18 -16.09
CA MET A 239 -9.87 -23.43 -14.86
C MET A 239 -10.32 -21.95 -14.98
N THR A 240 -10.22 -21.35 -16.15
CA THR A 240 -10.71 -19.98 -16.43
C THR A 240 -12.20 -19.82 -16.16
N ALA A 241 -13.04 -20.76 -16.63
CA ALA A 241 -14.48 -20.71 -16.38
C ALA A 241 -14.79 -20.86 -14.89
N LYS A 242 -14.09 -21.78 -14.20
CA LYS A 242 -14.21 -22.01 -12.76
C LYS A 242 -13.82 -20.76 -11.94
N VAL A 243 -12.73 -20.09 -12.30
CA VAL A 243 -12.28 -18.83 -11.65
C VAL A 243 -13.30 -17.71 -11.87
N ASN A 244 -13.85 -17.58 -13.09
CA ASN A 244 -14.87 -16.57 -13.37
C ASN A 244 -16.15 -16.83 -12.57
N ALA A 245 -16.65 -18.06 -12.53
CA ALA A 245 -17.82 -18.43 -11.74
C ALA A 245 -17.60 -18.16 -10.24
N ALA A 246 -16.45 -18.57 -9.70
CA ALA A 246 -16.08 -18.32 -8.31
C ALA A 246 -15.97 -16.83 -7.99
N TYR A 247 -15.37 -16.05 -8.88
CA TYR A 247 -15.23 -14.61 -8.69
C TYR A 247 -16.59 -13.89 -8.73
N CYS A 248 -17.46 -14.23 -9.69
CA CYS A 248 -18.80 -13.65 -9.78
C CYS A 248 -19.63 -13.94 -8.52
N ALA A 249 -19.65 -15.19 -8.05
CA ALA A 249 -20.38 -15.57 -6.83
C ALA A 249 -19.81 -14.85 -5.58
N ALA A 250 -18.48 -14.74 -5.48
CA ALA A 250 -17.83 -14.02 -4.38
C ALA A 250 -18.16 -12.51 -4.39
N CYS A 251 -18.18 -11.87 -5.55
CA CYS A 251 -18.58 -10.46 -5.69
C CYS A 251 -20.04 -10.24 -5.26
N ALA A 252 -20.91 -11.24 -5.52
CA ALA A 252 -22.31 -11.22 -5.12
C ALA A 252 -22.52 -11.55 -3.62
N GLY A 253 -21.45 -11.85 -2.88
CA GLY A 253 -21.47 -12.03 -1.44
C GLY A 253 -21.41 -13.48 -0.96
N ILE A 254 -21.31 -14.46 -1.86
CA ILE A 254 -21.17 -15.88 -1.50
C ILE A 254 -19.69 -16.26 -1.51
N PRO A 255 -19.06 -16.57 -0.37
CA PRO A 255 -17.69 -17.09 -0.33
C PRO A 255 -17.56 -18.37 -1.17
N VAL A 256 -16.46 -18.51 -1.93
CA VAL A 256 -16.21 -19.68 -2.77
C VAL A 256 -14.85 -20.27 -2.47
N VAL A 257 -14.76 -21.59 -2.36
CA VAL A 257 -13.48 -22.31 -2.23
C VAL A 257 -13.34 -23.29 -3.40
N ILE A 258 -12.26 -23.12 -4.19
CA ILE A 258 -11.85 -24.13 -5.18
C ILE A 258 -10.87 -25.06 -4.48
N THR A 259 -11.15 -26.38 -4.45
CA THR A 259 -10.29 -27.38 -3.80
C THR A 259 -10.28 -28.71 -4.54
N SER A 260 -9.40 -29.63 -4.12
CA SER A 260 -9.27 -30.95 -4.75
C SER A 260 -10.44 -31.86 -4.38
N GLY A 261 -11.09 -32.44 -5.40
CA GLY A 261 -12.00 -33.56 -5.23
C GLY A 261 -11.30 -34.92 -5.12
N PHE A 262 -9.94 -34.94 -5.16
CA PHE A 262 -9.15 -36.15 -5.00
C PHE A 262 -8.57 -36.29 -3.57
N ALA A 263 -8.49 -35.17 -2.85
CA ALA A 263 -7.97 -35.16 -1.50
C ALA A 263 -9.04 -35.66 -0.51
N MET A 264 -8.61 -36.43 0.47
CA MET A 264 -9.48 -36.90 1.55
C MET A 264 -9.92 -35.72 2.42
N ASP A 265 -11.19 -35.72 2.83
CA ASP A 265 -11.80 -34.77 3.76
C ASP A 265 -11.68 -33.29 3.35
N SER A 266 -11.59 -33.05 2.03
CA SER A 266 -11.37 -31.70 1.51
C SER A 266 -12.48 -30.73 1.88
N ILE A 267 -13.76 -31.16 1.86
CA ILE A 267 -14.91 -30.31 2.23
C ILE A 267 -14.92 -30.10 3.74
N ILE A 268 -14.69 -31.13 4.53
CA ILE A 268 -14.64 -31.05 6.00
C ILE A 268 -13.52 -30.07 6.42
N LYS A 269 -12.32 -30.18 5.83
CA LYS A 269 -11.20 -29.27 6.10
C LYS A 269 -11.51 -27.81 5.74
N VAL A 270 -12.28 -27.58 4.67
CA VAL A 270 -12.76 -26.23 4.34
C VAL A 270 -13.67 -25.68 5.43
N LEU A 271 -14.62 -26.49 5.94
CA LEU A 271 -15.55 -26.10 7.01
C LEU A 271 -14.89 -25.98 8.38
N GLU A 272 -13.76 -26.65 8.61
CA GLU A 272 -12.90 -26.45 9.78
C GLU A 272 -12.08 -25.15 9.73
N GLY A 273 -12.16 -24.37 8.64
CA GLY A 273 -11.39 -23.15 8.44
C GLY A 273 -9.90 -23.39 8.16
N LYS A 274 -9.52 -24.60 7.76
CA LYS A 274 -8.13 -24.91 7.37
C LYS A 274 -7.76 -24.23 6.05
N ARG A 275 -6.49 -23.91 5.87
CA ARG A 275 -5.96 -23.25 4.67
C ARG A 275 -5.83 -24.21 3.48
N VAL A 276 -6.96 -24.80 3.06
CA VAL A 276 -7.07 -25.74 1.95
C VAL A 276 -7.66 -25.03 0.73
N GLY A 277 -7.13 -25.31 -0.46
CA GLY A 277 -7.64 -24.74 -1.71
C GLY A 277 -7.43 -23.23 -1.85
N THR A 278 -8.18 -22.64 -2.79
CA THR A 278 -8.17 -21.20 -3.08
C THR A 278 -9.50 -20.57 -2.69
N LEU A 279 -9.45 -19.64 -1.77
CA LEU A 279 -10.61 -18.85 -1.30
C LEU A 279 -10.85 -17.66 -2.23
N PHE A 280 -12.10 -17.47 -2.64
CA PHE A 280 -12.64 -16.25 -3.27
C PHE A 280 -13.63 -15.62 -2.30
N HIS A 281 -13.39 -14.36 -1.94
CA HIS A 281 -14.23 -13.61 -1.03
C HIS A 281 -14.27 -12.15 -1.46
N ARG A 282 -15.43 -11.49 -1.32
CA ARG A 282 -15.59 -10.09 -1.72
C ARG A 282 -14.56 -9.16 -1.04
N ASP A 283 -14.21 -9.44 0.22
CA ASP A 283 -13.30 -8.65 1.04
C ASP A 283 -11.84 -9.16 1.00
N ALA A 284 -11.55 -10.17 0.16
CA ALA A 284 -10.22 -10.78 0.04
C ALA A 284 -9.11 -9.75 -0.23
N HIS A 285 -9.42 -8.69 -0.98
CA HIS A 285 -8.51 -7.60 -1.27
C HIS A 285 -8.11 -6.79 -0.02
N LEU A 286 -8.99 -6.71 0.98
CA LEU A 286 -8.73 -6.00 2.24
C LEU A 286 -7.75 -6.79 3.12
N TRP A 287 -7.92 -8.12 3.22
CA TRP A 287 -7.08 -8.97 4.09
C TRP A 287 -5.62 -9.04 3.64
N VAL A 288 -5.38 -9.16 2.33
CA VAL A 288 -4.01 -9.22 1.79
C VAL A 288 -3.32 -7.85 1.83
N LYS A 289 -4.07 -6.75 1.75
CA LYS A 289 -3.51 -5.41 1.90
C LYS A 289 -2.98 -5.16 3.32
N GLN A 290 -3.73 -5.55 4.36
CA GLN A 290 -3.26 -5.41 5.75
C GLN A 290 -2.02 -6.26 6.03
N VAL A 291 -2.00 -7.51 5.57
CA VAL A 291 -0.84 -8.40 5.75
C VAL A 291 0.36 -7.86 4.97
N GLY A 292 0.16 -7.40 3.73
CA GLY A 292 1.24 -6.86 2.90
C GLY A 292 1.88 -5.59 3.47
N ALA A 293 1.08 -4.64 3.98
CA ALA A 293 1.58 -3.41 4.58
C ALA A 293 2.41 -3.69 5.84
N ARG A 294 1.92 -4.56 6.72
CA ARG A 294 2.65 -4.95 7.94
C ARG A 294 3.91 -5.76 7.64
N GLU A 295 3.84 -6.72 6.73
CA GLU A 295 5.00 -7.52 6.30
C GLU A 295 6.10 -6.62 5.71
N MET A 296 5.73 -5.64 4.91
CA MET A 296 6.65 -4.65 4.34
C MET A 296 7.34 -3.83 5.45
N ALA A 297 6.59 -3.34 6.43
CA ALA A 297 7.13 -2.57 7.55
C ALA A 297 8.05 -3.40 8.43
N VAL A 298 7.69 -4.64 8.75
CA VAL A 298 8.52 -5.58 9.52
C VAL A 298 9.80 -5.91 8.77
N ALA A 299 9.72 -6.18 7.46
CA ALA A 299 10.89 -6.48 6.64
C ALA A 299 11.85 -5.27 6.55
N ALA A 300 11.33 -4.05 6.44
CA ALA A 300 12.14 -2.83 6.49
C ALA A 300 12.86 -2.67 7.84
N ARG A 301 12.19 -2.99 8.96
CA ARG A 301 12.79 -2.97 10.30
C ARG A 301 13.92 -4.00 10.45
N GLU A 302 13.72 -5.20 9.94
CA GLU A 302 14.76 -6.25 9.97
C GLU A 302 15.98 -5.86 9.12
N SER A 303 15.75 -5.33 7.91
CA SER A 303 16.82 -4.85 7.04
C SER A 303 17.55 -3.64 7.65
N SER A 304 16.85 -2.73 8.33
CA SER A 304 17.44 -1.63 9.10
C SER A 304 18.40 -2.15 10.18
N ARG A 305 18.01 -3.19 10.94
CA ARG A 305 18.90 -3.81 11.95
C ARG A 305 20.15 -4.41 11.32
N ARG A 306 20.03 -5.02 10.14
CA ARG A 306 21.21 -5.55 9.39
C ARG A 306 22.10 -4.41 8.92
N LEU A 307 21.51 -3.31 8.41
CA LEU A 307 22.27 -2.13 8.00
C LEU A 307 23.03 -1.48 9.16
N GLN A 308 22.42 -1.44 10.37
CA GLN A 308 23.06 -0.93 11.58
C GLN A 308 24.23 -1.79 12.04
N ALA A 309 24.21 -3.08 11.75
CA ALA A 309 25.30 -4.02 12.09
C ALA A 309 26.54 -3.87 11.18
N LEU A 310 26.42 -3.20 10.04
CA LEU A 310 27.54 -2.94 9.13
C LEU A 310 28.50 -1.89 9.70
N GLN A 311 29.76 -1.95 9.27
CA GLN A 311 30.74 -0.90 9.54
C GLN A 311 30.40 0.39 8.79
N SER A 312 30.88 1.54 9.29
CA SER A 312 30.65 2.84 8.66
C SER A 312 31.10 2.88 7.19
N GLN A 313 32.25 2.24 6.88
CA GLN A 313 32.77 2.16 5.52
C GLN A 313 31.84 1.40 4.56
N ASP A 314 31.20 0.33 5.04
CA ASP A 314 30.25 -0.44 4.22
C ASP A 314 28.99 0.36 3.94
N ARG A 315 28.45 1.09 4.94
CA ARG A 315 27.32 1.99 4.73
C ARG A 315 27.66 3.13 3.77
N ARG A 316 28.86 3.71 3.88
CA ARG A 316 29.37 4.70 2.92
C ARG A 316 29.42 4.12 1.50
N LYS A 317 29.93 2.89 1.34
CA LYS A 317 30.00 2.22 0.05
C LYS A 317 28.63 2.02 -0.58
N ILE A 318 27.60 1.61 0.18
CA ILE A 318 26.22 1.47 -0.32
C ILE A 318 25.75 2.79 -0.94
N LEU A 319 26.00 3.94 -0.31
CA LEU A 319 25.62 5.24 -0.84
C LEU A 319 26.36 5.57 -2.15
N LEU A 320 27.64 5.24 -2.26
CA LEU A 320 28.41 5.43 -3.48
C LEU A 320 27.88 4.53 -4.61
N ASP A 321 27.62 3.25 -4.30
CA ASP A 321 27.05 2.30 -5.25
C ASP A 321 25.64 2.76 -5.75
N VAL A 322 24.83 3.36 -4.88
CA VAL A 322 23.56 4.00 -5.26
C VAL A 322 23.76 5.19 -6.18
N ALA A 323 24.74 6.07 -5.90
CA ALA A 323 25.04 7.21 -6.76
C ALA A 323 25.49 6.78 -8.17
N ASP A 324 26.35 5.77 -8.23
CA ASP A 324 26.86 5.22 -9.49
C ASP A 324 25.74 4.50 -10.27
N ALA A 325 24.86 3.76 -9.59
CA ALA A 325 23.71 3.11 -10.20
C ALA A 325 22.71 4.11 -10.81
N LEU A 326 22.47 5.25 -10.15
CA LEU A 326 21.61 6.31 -10.68
C LEU A 326 22.16 6.91 -11.97
N GLU A 327 23.45 7.23 -12.01
CA GLU A 327 24.11 7.76 -13.21
C GLU A 327 24.14 6.72 -14.35
N ALA A 328 24.45 5.46 -14.04
CA ALA A 328 24.45 4.37 -15.02
C ALA A 328 23.06 4.12 -15.65
N ASN A 329 21.99 4.41 -14.94
CA ASN A 329 20.61 4.19 -15.40
C ASN A 329 19.89 5.49 -15.78
N GLU A 330 20.59 6.63 -15.95
CA GLU A 330 19.98 7.93 -16.24
C GLU A 330 19.06 7.90 -17.46
N SER A 331 19.45 7.23 -18.54
CA SER A 331 18.64 7.11 -19.77
C SER A 331 17.30 6.39 -19.51
N LEU A 332 17.32 5.31 -18.71
CA LEU A 332 16.11 4.56 -18.38
C LEU A 332 15.19 5.35 -17.46
N ILE A 333 15.76 6.02 -16.46
CA ILE A 333 15.02 6.91 -15.55
C ILE A 333 14.33 8.03 -16.32
N LYS A 334 15.04 8.63 -17.30
CA LYS A 334 14.52 9.70 -18.15
C LYS A 334 13.29 9.24 -18.95
N VAL A 335 13.37 8.08 -19.61
CA VAL A 335 12.25 7.51 -20.40
C VAL A 335 10.99 7.34 -19.54
N GLU A 336 11.12 6.77 -18.34
CA GLU A 336 9.98 6.54 -17.44
C GLU A 336 9.43 7.86 -16.87
N ASN A 337 10.31 8.86 -16.64
CA ASN A 337 9.88 10.18 -16.19
C ASN A 337 9.16 10.96 -17.29
N GLU A 338 9.64 10.94 -18.52
CA GLU A 338 8.97 11.56 -19.68
C GLU A 338 7.58 10.97 -19.90
N ALA A 339 7.40 9.65 -19.69
CA ALA A 339 6.10 9.00 -19.79
C ALA A 339 5.12 9.50 -18.70
N ASP A 340 5.57 9.68 -17.46
CA ASP A 340 4.74 10.25 -16.39
C ASP A 340 4.37 11.71 -16.69
N VAL A 341 5.34 12.52 -17.18
CA VAL A 341 5.12 13.92 -17.55
C VAL A 341 4.09 14.04 -18.68
N ALA A 342 4.21 13.21 -19.73
CA ALA A 342 3.26 13.18 -20.84
C ALA A 342 1.85 12.81 -20.36
N ALA A 343 1.72 11.78 -19.54
CA ALA A 343 0.44 11.35 -18.97
C ALA A 343 -0.20 12.45 -18.08
N ALA A 344 0.61 13.18 -17.30
CA ALA A 344 0.14 14.29 -16.48
C ALA A 344 -0.33 15.48 -17.32
N GLN A 345 0.35 15.78 -18.44
CA GLN A 345 -0.08 16.82 -19.39
C GLN A 345 -1.38 16.46 -20.08
N GLU A 346 -1.52 15.23 -20.54
CA GLU A 346 -2.74 14.71 -21.17
C GLU A 346 -3.93 14.72 -20.20
N ALA A 347 -3.70 14.39 -18.93
CA ALA A 347 -4.70 14.44 -17.87
C ALA A 347 -5.07 15.86 -17.41
N GLY A 348 -4.44 16.92 -17.97
CA GLY A 348 -4.75 18.31 -17.69
C GLY A 348 -4.30 18.81 -16.30
N TYR A 349 -3.26 18.22 -15.73
CA TYR A 349 -2.70 18.69 -14.47
C TYR A 349 -2.13 20.12 -14.58
N ALA A 350 -2.15 20.86 -13.46
CA ALA A 350 -1.62 22.22 -13.41
C ALA A 350 -0.12 22.28 -13.84
N LYS A 351 0.26 23.33 -14.58
CA LYS A 351 1.64 23.52 -15.07
C LYS A 351 2.70 23.46 -13.96
N SER A 352 2.39 23.97 -12.77
CA SER A 352 3.27 23.92 -11.61
C SER A 352 3.53 22.50 -11.13
N LEU A 353 2.52 21.62 -11.17
CA LEU A 353 2.64 20.20 -10.82
C LEU A 353 3.47 19.45 -11.85
N VAL A 354 3.20 19.66 -13.14
CA VAL A 354 3.98 19.05 -14.24
C VAL A 354 5.44 19.47 -14.17
N SER A 355 5.73 20.73 -13.86
CA SER A 355 7.10 21.23 -13.71
C SER A 355 7.83 20.59 -12.52
N ARG A 356 7.13 20.24 -11.45
CA ARG A 356 7.72 19.52 -10.29
C ARG A 356 7.97 18.04 -10.57
N LEU A 357 7.14 17.44 -11.43
CA LEU A 357 7.25 16.04 -11.83
C LEU A 357 8.44 15.79 -12.73
N ALA A 358 8.78 16.76 -13.59
CA ALA A 358 9.83 16.63 -14.59
C ALA A 358 11.23 16.66 -13.98
N LEU A 359 12.01 15.62 -14.23
CA LEU A 359 13.45 15.58 -13.93
C LEU A 359 14.22 16.31 -15.04
N LYS A 360 14.61 17.55 -14.77
CA LYS A 360 15.35 18.38 -15.72
C LYS A 360 16.72 17.75 -16.07
N PRO A 361 17.30 18.07 -17.25
CA PRO A 361 18.64 17.62 -17.62
C PRO A 361 19.66 17.94 -16.52
N GLY A 362 20.55 17.00 -16.21
CA GLY A 362 21.55 17.12 -15.15
C GLY A 362 21.02 16.91 -13.71
N LYS A 363 19.70 16.72 -13.52
CA LYS A 363 19.14 16.49 -12.19
C LYS A 363 19.64 15.20 -11.54
N ILE A 364 19.76 14.12 -12.31
CA ILE A 364 20.29 12.83 -11.81
C ILE A 364 21.74 12.97 -11.37
N SER A 365 22.57 13.59 -12.17
CA SER A 365 23.97 13.86 -11.80
C SER A 365 24.10 14.75 -10.56
N SER A 366 23.22 15.77 -10.42
CA SER A 366 23.15 16.60 -9.21
C SER A 366 22.75 15.79 -7.98
N LEU A 367 21.79 14.88 -8.10
CA LEU A 367 21.37 13.98 -7.01
C LEU A 367 22.51 13.01 -6.64
N ALA A 368 23.18 12.42 -7.61
CA ALA A 368 24.33 11.54 -7.37
C ALA A 368 25.47 12.28 -6.64
N LYS A 369 25.74 13.54 -7.04
CA LYS A 369 26.70 14.39 -6.34
C LYS A 369 26.31 14.66 -4.89
N SER A 370 25.02 14.93 -4.62
CA SER A 370 24.51 15.13 -3.27
C SER A 370 24.65 13.87 -2.41
N ILE A 371 24.43 12.69 -3.00
CA ILE A 371 24.62 11.41 -2.31
C ILE A 371 26.09 11.18 -1.95
N ARG A 372 27.03 11.51 -2.84
CA ARG A 372 28.47 11.41 -2.57
C ARG A 372 28.88 12.36 -1.43
N ILE A 373 28.37 13.61 -1.42
CA ILE A 373 28.57 14.53 -0.30
C ILE A 373 28.05 13.92 1.00
N LEU A 374 26.84 13.37 0.99
CA LEU A 374 26.24 12.71 2.15
C LEU A 374 27.05 11.49 2.62
N ALA A 375 27.63 10.73 1.70
CA ALA A 375 28.50 9.58 2.01
C ALA A 375 29.82 10.00 2.68
N ASP A 376 30.34 11.18 2.35
CA ASP A 376 31.60 11.72 2.87
C ASP A 376 31.45 12.48 4.19
N MET A 377 30.22 12.77 4.63
CA MET A 377 29.96 13.39 5.94
C MET A 377 30.39 12.48 7.09
N GLU A 378 30.64 13.06 8.27
CA GLU A 378 30.95 12.32 9.48
C GLU A 378 29.89 11.28 9.81
N GLU A 379 30.32 10.09 10.32
CA GLU A 379 29.43 8.99 10.66
C GLU A 379 28.38 9.41 11.70
N PRO A 380 27.07 9.36 11.38
CA PRO A 380 26.06 9.88 12.26
C PRO A 380 25.61 8.86 13.34
N ILE A 381 25.89 7.57 13.14
CA ILE A 381 25.43 6.49 14.03
C ILE A 381 26.55 6.17 15.04
N GLY A 382 26.20 6.10 16.31
CA GLY A 382 27.12 5.72 17.39
C GLY A 382 27.99 6.87 17.87
N GLN A 383 27.72 8.12 17.46
CA GLN A 383 28.43 9.29 17.99
C GLN A 383 28.16 9.43 19.48
N ILE A 384 29.20 9.66 20.26
CA ILE A 384 29.11 9.87 21.69
C ILE A 384 28.71 11.32 21.95
N LEU A 385 27.48 11.55 22.38
CA LEU A 385 26.93 12.87 22.66
C LEU A 385 27.21 13.33 24.08
N LYS A 386 27.30 12.39 25.02
CA LYS A 386 27.58 12.67 26.42
C LYS A 386 28.20 11.46 27.10
N ARG A 387 29.19 11.72 27.98
CA ARG A 387 29.74 10.74 28.93
C ARG A 387 29.42 11.17 30.32
N THR A 388 29.02 10.23 31.17
CA THR A 388 28.76 10.46 32.59
C THR A 388 29.40 9.33 33.39
N GLU A 389 30.32 9.65 34.26
CA GLU A 389 30.88 8.70 35.22
C GLU A 389 29.95 8.60 36.39
N LEU A 390 29.43 7.40 36.66
CA LEU A 390 28.51 7.10 37.74
C LEU A 390 29.23 6.61 38.98
N ALA A 391 30.38 5.96 38.82
CA ALA A 391 31.31 5.50 39.85
C ALA A 391 32.66 5.24 39.18
N ASP A 392 33.70 5.00 39.99
CA ASP A 392 35.06 4.72 39.49
C ASP A 392 35.07 3.58 38.48
N GLY A 393 35.39 3.92 37.20
CA GLY A 393 35.36 3.00 36.07
C GLY A 393 33.96 2.62 35.54
N LEU A 394 32.88 3.24 36.05
CA LEU A 394 31.51 3.07 35.52
C LEU A 394 31.12 4.27 34.68
N ILE A 395 31.39 4.20 33.38
CA ILE A 395 31.09 5.26 32.43
C ILE A 395 29.82 4.90 31.69
N LEU A 396 28.86 5.83 31.70
CA LEU A 396 27.65 5.77 30.91
C LEU A 396 27.79 6.70 29.69
N GLU A 397 27.53 6.18 28.51
CA GLU A 397 27.63 6.93 27.25
C GLU A 397 26.24 7.10 26.63
N LYS A 398 25.91 8.34 26.27
CA LYS A 398 24.76 8.65 25.43
C LYS A 398 25.20 8.72 23.99
N THR A 399 24.63 7.89 23.13
CA THR A 399 25.01 7.83 21.72
C THR A 399 23.82 8.03 20.79
N SER A 400 24.11 8.50 19.58
CA SER A 400 23.15 8.59 18.48
C SER A 400 22.82 7.19 17.95
N CYS A 401 21.56 6.95 17.60
CA CYS A 401 21.10 5.74 16.96
C CYS A 401 19.91 6.02 16.02
N PRO A 402 19.64 5.14 15.03
CA PRO A 402 18.49 5.28 14.14
C PRO A 402 17.16 5.30 14.88
N LEU A 403 16.18 6.01 14.33
CA LEU A 403 14.79 5.98 14.80
C LEU A 403 14.17 4.59 14.66
N GLY A 404 14.35 3.97 13.49
CA GLY A 404 13.79 2.63 13.18
C GLY A 404 13.20 2.56 11.78
N VAL A 405 11.87 2.58 11.65
CA VAL A 405 11.16 2.57 10.36
C VAL A 405 10.47 3.91 10.12
N LEU A 406 10.79 4.51 8.98
CA LEU A 406 10.22 5.77 8.53
C LEU A 406 9.14 5.50 7.47
N LEU A 407 8.00 6.17 7.56
CA LEU A 407 6.99 6.21 6.50
C LEU A 407 6.96 7.62 5.90
N ILE A 408 7.27 7.74 4.61
CA ILE A 408 7.26 9.03 3.92
C ILE A 408 6.21 9.05 2.83
N VAL A 409 5.29 10.00 2.94
CA VAL A 409 4.20 10.20 1.98
C VAL A 409 4.46 11.51 1.24
N PHE A 410 4.69 11.44 -0.08
CA PHE A 410 5.07 12.60 -0.89
C PHE A 410 4.28 12.70 -2.20
N GLU A 411 4.12 13.92 -2.70
CA GLU A 411 3.39 14.26 -3.92
C GLU A 411 4.35 14.83 -4.98
N SER A 412 4.17 14.40 -6.24
CA SER A 412 4.71 15.03 -7.46
C SER A 412 6.20 15.42 -7.48
N ARG A 413 7.04 14.70 -6.72
CA ARG A 413 8.49 14.97 -6.64
C ARG A 413 9.30 13.68 -6.66
N PRO A 414 9.57 13.10 -7.85
CA PRO A 414 10.37 11.87 -7.92
C PRO A 414 11.81 12.05 -7.41
N ASP A 415 12.37 13.23 -7.50
CA ASP A 415 13.70 13.55 -6.95
C ASP A 415 13.74 13.42 -5.40
N ALA A 416 12.63 13.67 -4.71
CA ALA A 416 12.55 13.50 -3.27
C ALA A 416 12.77 12.05 -2.84
N LEU A 417 12.33 11.06 -3.65
CA LEU A 417 12.55 9.64 -3.38
C LEU A 417 14.04 9.34 -3.21
N VAL A 418 14.87 9.85 -4.10
CA VAL A 418 16.31 9.61 -4.09
C VAL A 418 16.97 10.21 -2.85
N GLN A 419 16.63 11.47 -2.52
CA GLN A 419 17.17 12.16 -1.34
C GLN A 419 16.78 11.45 -0.04
N ILE A 420 15.51 11.10 0.07
CA ILE A 420 14.94 10.43 1.26
C ILE A 420 15.54 9.03 1.45
N ALA A 421 15.66 8.26 0.37
CA ALA A 421 16.28 6.94 0.40
C ALA A 421 17.75 7.01 0.87
N SER A 422 18.49 7.98 0.36
CA SER A 422 19.89 8.18 0.74
C SER A 422 20.05 8.58 2.21
N LEU A 423 19.16 9.45 2.71
CA LEU A 423 19.13 9.83 4.12
C LEU A 423 18.76 8.65 5.04
N ALA A 424 17.81 7.80 4.63
CA ALA A 424 17.44 6.61 5.38
C ALA A 424 18.61 5.62 5.46
N ILE A 425 19.33 5.38 4.36
CA ILE A 425 20.53 4.54 4.33
C ILE A 425 21.61 5.13 5.24
N ARG A 426 21.88 6.46 5.15
CA ARG A 426 22.91 7.12 5.95
C ARG A 426 22.61 7.07 7.44
N SER A 427 21.35 7.27 7.81
CA SER A 427 20.88 7.24 9.20
C SER A 427 20.58 5.85 9.73
N GLY A 428 20.72 4.79 8.92
CA GLY A 428 20.49 3.41 9.33
C GLY A 428 19.03 3.00 9.53
N ASN A 429 18.08 3.77 8.96
CA ASN A 429 16.65 3.53 9.09
C ASN A 429 16.10 2.64 7.97
N GLY A 430 15.06 1.86 8.28
CA GLY A 430 14.18 1.26 7.29
C GLY A 430 13.21 2.30 6.73
N LEU A 431 12.79 2.14 5.49
CA LEU A 431 12.03 3.17 4.79
C LEU A 431 10.83 2.59 4.06
N LEU A 432 9.66 3.19 4.24
CA LEU A 432 8.47 2.98 3.43
C LEU A 432 8.16 4.26 2.67
N LEU A 433 8.09 4.16 1.36
CA LEU A 433 7.86 5.28 0.45
C LEU A 433 6.47 5.19 -0.16
N LYS A 434 5.68 6.26 -0.05
CA LYS A 434 4.41 6.40 -0.76
C LYS A 434 4.42 7.67 -1.60
N GLY A 435 4.68 7.51 -2.87
CA GLY A 435 4.59 8.58 -3.86
C GLY A 435 3.19 8.81 -4.41
N GLY A 436 2.97 9.97 -5.05
CA GLY A 436 1.77 10.27 -5.81
C GLY A 436 1.64 9.38 -7.05
N LYS A 437 0.39 9.18 -7.52
CA LYS A 437 0.11 8.34 -8.70
C LYS A 437 0.59 8.96 -10.01
N GLU A 438 0.73 10.27 -10.04
CA GLU A 438 1.25 11.03 -11.16
C GLU A 438 2.74 10.77 -11.44
N ALA A 439 3.49 10.22 -10.46
CA ALA A 439 4.92 9.89 -10.55
C ALA A 439 5.17 8.37 -10.45
N MET A 440 4.18 7.54 -10.77
CA MET A 440 4.23 6.10 -10.48
C MET A 440 5.38 5.38 -11.20
N ARG A 441 5.61 5.67 -12.48
CA ARG A 441 6.68 5.06 -13.27
C ARG A 441 8.05 5.54 -12.82
N SER A 442 8.19 6.86 -12.62
CA SER A 442 9.43 7.46 -12.11
C SER A 442 9.81 6.91 -10.75
N ASN A 443 8.84 6.80 -9.83
CA ASN A 443 9.08 6.22 -8.50
C ASN A 443 9.46 4.75 -8.56
N ALA A 444 8.83 3.97 -9.43
CA ALA A 444 9.11 2.54 -9.59
C ALA A 444 10.53 2.28 -10.12
N ILE A 445 10.95 3.02 -11.15
CA ILE A 445 12.29 2.87 -11.71
C ILE A 445 13.38 3.35 -10.75
N LEU A 446 13.18 4.49 -10.10
CA LEU A 446 14.13 5.01 -9.10
C LEU A 446 14.27 4.06 -7.91
N HIS A 447 13.15 3.55 -7.39
CA HIS A 447 13.15 2.54 -6.34
C HIS A 447 13.93 1.29 -6.76
N LYS A 448 13.66 0.75 -7.96
CA LYS A 448 14.36 -0.42 -8.49
C LYS A 448 15.88 -0.20 -8.61
N VAL A 449 16.30 0.96 -9.14
CA VAL A 449 17.71 1.29 -9.30
C VAL A 449 18.40 1.42 -7.94
N ILE A 450 17.78 2.09 -6.97
CA ILE A 450 18.35 2.26 -5.63
C ILE A 450 18.43 0.93 -4.90
N THR A 451 17.36 0.12 -4.91
CA THR A 451 17.34 -1.15 -4.18
C THR A 451 18.29 -2.19 -4.78
N SER A 452 18.53 -2.15 -6.10
CA SER A 452 19.50 -3.04 -6.75
C SER A 452 20.96 -2.77 -6.34
N ALA A 453 21.26 -1.58 -5.81
CA ALA A 453 22.58 -1.23 -5.29
C ALA A 453 22.76 -1.59 -3.80
N ILE A 454 21.70 -2.04 -3.12
CA ILE A 454 21.76 -2.49 -1.72
C ILE A 454 22.23 -3.96 -1.69
N PRO A 455 23.29 -4.29 -0.95
CA PRO A 455 23.80 -5.66 -0.91
C PRO A 455 22.83 -6.63 -0.24
N ASP A 456 22.85 -7.90 -0.64
CA ASP A 456 21.96 -8.96 -0.13
C ASP A 456 22.08 -9.15 1.39
N THR A 457 23.23 -8.81 1.98
CA THR A 457 23.45 -8.85 3.44
C THR A 457 22.48 -7.92 4.20
N VAL A 458 22.09 -6.80 3.60
CA VAL A 458 21.06 -5.88 4.10
C VAL A 458 19.68 -6.26 3.54
N GLY A 459 19.62 -6.47 2.23
CA GLY A 459 18.44 -6.86 1.47
C GLY A 459 17.66 -5.67 0.89
N GLU A 460 17.08 -5.88 -0.29
CA GLU A 460 16.28 -4.88 -1.03
C GLU A 460 15.06 -4.35 -0.25
N LYS A 461 14.58 -5.14 0.73
CA LYS A 461 13.42 -4.79 1.58
C LYS A 461 13.69 -3.67 2.59
N LEU A 462 14.92 -3.14 2.66
CA LEU A 462 15.25 -1.95 3.44
C LEU A 462 14.37 -0.77 3.05
N ILE A 463 14.06 -0.65 1.76
CA ILE A 463 13.23 0.40 1.18
C ILE A 463 12.01 -0.26 0.53
N GLY A 464 10.84 -0.06 1.10
CA GLY A 464 9.56 -0.52 0.55
C GLY A 464 8.86 0.59 -0.24
N LEU A 465 8.34 0.27 -1.44
CA LEU A 465 7.52 1.18 -2.24
C LEU A 465 6.05 0.78 -2.14
N VAL A 466 5.24 1.65 -1.53
CA VAL A 466 3.79 1.49 -1.38
C VAL A 466 3.09 1.98 -2.64
N THR A 467 2.44 1.10 -3.37
CA THR A 467 1.85 1.41 -4.68
C THR A 467 0.41 1.90 -4.59
N SER A 468 -0.39 1.38 -3.65
CA SER A 468 -1.80 1.73 -3.49
C SER A 468 -2.02 2.87 -2.48
N ARG A 469 -2.92 3.82 -2.81
CA ARG A 469 -3.34 4.87 -1.87
C ARG A 469 -4.18 4.31 -0.72
N GLU A 470 -4.88 3.24 -0.95
CA GLU A 470 -5.76 2.60 0.02
C GLU A 470 -4.97 1.89 1.15
N GLU A 471 -3.66 1.67 0.97
CA GLU A 471 -2.76 1.11 1.99
C GLU A 471 -2.33 2.15 3.04
N ILE A 472 -2.45 3.45 2.75
CA ILE A 472 -2.03 4.52 3.68
C ILE A 472 -2.73 4.42 5.05
N PRO A 473 -4.08 4.29 5.13
CA PRO A 473 -4.75 4.18 6.41
C PRO A 473 -4.31 2.97 7.24
N ASP A 474 -3.92 1.88 6.58
CA ASP A 474 -3.45 0.67 7.26
C ASP A 474 -2.02 0.83 7.77
N LEU A 475 -1.14 1.48 6.99
CA LEU A 475 0.20 1.85 7.43
C LEU A 475 0.18 2.82 8.62
N LEU A 476 -0.72 3.80 8.61
CA LEU A 476 -0.85 4.81 9.68
C LEU A 476 -1.37 4.23 11.00
N LYS A 477 -1.85 2.98 11.02
CA LYS A 477 -2.24 2.25 12.23
C LYS A 477 -1.12 1.41 12.86
N LEU A 478 0.00 1.24 12.14
CA LEU A 478 1.11 0.39 12.56
C LEU A 478 2.08 1.13 13.50
N ASP A 479 1.57 1.69 14.59
CA ASP A 479 2.33 2.43 15.60
C ASP A 479 3.31 1.55 16.41
N ASP A 480 3.18 0.24 16.32
CA ASP A 480 4.11 -0.75 16.88
C ASP A 480 5.29 -1.09 15.95
N VAL A 481 5.22 -0.73 14.67
CA VAL A 481 6.27 -1.05 13.68
C VAL A 481 6.84 0.18 13.00
N ILE A 482 6.06 1.24 12.79
CA ILE A 482 6.51 2.48 12.16
C ILE A 482 6.78 3.53 13.26
N ASP A 483 7.97 4.12 13.26
CA ASP A 483 8.43 5.01 14.32
C ASP A 483 8.20 6.49 14.02
N LEU A 484 8.16 6.88 12.73
CA LEU A 484 7.96 8.26 12.31
C LEU A 484 7.27 8.32 10.94
N VAL A 485 6.31 9.25 10.81
CA VAL A 485 5.68 9.60 9.53
C VAL A 485 6.11 11.01 9.10
N ILE A 486 6.52 11.16 7.86
CA ILE A 486 6.93 12.44 7.27
C ILE A 486 6.10 12.71 6.02
N PRO A 487 5.03 13.52 6.11
CA PRO A 487 4.27 13.96 4.94
C PRO A 487 5.01 15.07 4.19
N ARG A 488 5.02 14.99 2.84
CA ARG A 488 5.60 15.96 1.91
C ARG A 488 4.60 16.32 0.82
N GLY A 489 3.80 17.32 1.03
CA GLY A 489 2.76 17.72 0.08
C GLY A 489 1.93 18.88 0.57
N SER A 490 0.70 18.96 0.11
CA SER A 490 -0.25 20.01 0.46
C SER A 490 -0.62 20.01 1.96
N ASN A 491 -1.00 21.19 2.48
CA ASN A 491 -1.55 21.35 3.84
C ASN A 491 -2.62 20.28 4.15
N LYS A 492 -3.53 20.05 3.20
CA LYS A 492 -4.59 19.05 3.33
C LYS A 492 -4.04 17.63 3.60
N LEU A 493 -2.98 17.22 2.90
CA LEU A 493 -2.34 15.92 3.11
C LEU A 493 -1.71 15.83 4.50
N VAL A 494 -0.97 16.89 4.90
CA VAL A 494 -0.29 16.93 6.20
C VAL A 494 -1.30 16.89 7.35
N SER A 495 -2.37 17.66 7.28
CA SER A 495 -3.42 17.70 8.29
C SER A 495 -4.17 16.37 8.39
N GLN A 496 -4.55 15.78 7.25
CA GLN A 496 -5.19 14.46 7.23
C GLN A 496 -4.33 13.37 7.87
N ILE A 497 -3.02 13.36 7.60
CA ILE A 497 -2.11 12.38 8.20
C ILE A 497 -1.99 12.62 9.71
N LYS A 498 -1.82 13.86 10.15
CA LYS A 498 -1.74 14.19 11.59
C LYS A 498 -2.97 13.75 12.38
N GLU A 499 -4.17 13.87 11.78
CA GLU A 499 -5.42 13.46 12.41
C GLU A 499 -5.67 11.95 12.36
N SER A 500 -4.98 11.21 11.47
CA SER A 500 -5.27 9.80 11.17
C SER A 500 -4.35 8.81 11.88
N THR A 501 -3.31 9.27 12.60
CA THR A 501 -2.31 8.36 13.18
C THR A 501 -1.91 8.75 14.60
N LYS A 502 -1.49 7.73 15.37
CA LYS A 502 -0.81 7.90 16.66
C LYS A 502 0.72 7.92 16.52
N ILE A 503 1.24 7.57 15.35
CA ILE A 503 2.68 7.62 15.07
C ILE A 503 3.09 9.09 15.05
N PRO A 504 4.24 9.47 15.65
CA PRO A 504 4.76 10.83 15.55
C PRO A 504 4.84 11.30 14.10
N VAL A 505 4.36 12.53 13.81
CA VAL A 505 4.37 13.14 12.48
C VAL A 505 5.28 14.34 12.46
N LEU A 506 6.29 14.33 11.59
CA LEU A 506 7.25 15.39 11.40
C LEU A 506 6.98 16.14 10.09
N GLY A 507 6.79 17.45 10.15
CA GLY A 507 6.55 18.30 8.98
C GLY A 507 5.86 19.61 9.33
N HIS A 508 5.59 20.42 8.31
CA HIS A 508 4.81 21.65 8.43
C HIS A 508 3.54 21.56 7.59
N ALA A 509 2.49 22.26 8.02
CA ALA A 509 1.26 22.38 7.25
C ALA A 509 1.33 23.57 6.29
N ASP A 510 1.81 24.73 6.76
CA ASP A 510 1.87 25.99 6.02
C ASP A 510 3.28 26.59 6.07
N GLY A 511 3.67 27.26 5.00
CA GLY A 511 4.91 28.05 4.89
C GLY A 511 4.61 29.55 4.82
N ILE A 512 4.18 30.16 5.92
CA ILE A 512 3.90 31.61 5.97
C ILE A 512 5.09 32.33 6.54
N CYS A 513 5.97 32.77 5.62
CA CYS A 513 7.23 33.42 5.95
C CYS A 513 7.12 34.94 5.88
N HIS A 514 7.79 35.64 6.79
CA HIS A 514 7.80 37.10 6.87
C HIS A 514 9.18 37.66 6.61
N VAL A 515 9.19 38.85 5.96
CA VAL A 515 10.35 39.72 5.92
C VAL A 515 9.96 41.04 6.60
N TYR A 516 10.61 41.37 7.70
CA TYR A 516 10.43 42.65 8.38
C TYR A 516 11.55 43.60 8.00
N VAL A 517 11.21 44.79 7.50
CA VAL A 517 12.14 45.86 7.16
C VAL A 517 12.07 46.95 8.24
N ASP A 518 13.11 47.03 9.05
CA ASP A 518 13.24 48.01 10.12
C ASP A 518 13.58 49.40 9.59
N LYS A 519 13.29 50.44 10.37
CA LYS A 519 13.65 51.85 10.02
C LYS A 519 15.15 52.07 9.78
N SER A 520 16.01 51.26 10.39
CA SER A 520 17.48 51.32 10.24
C SER A 520 17.99 50.60 9.01
N ALA A 521 17.11 49.91 8.24
CA ALA A 521 17.51 49.08 7.12
C ALA A 521 18.17 49.90 6.00
N ASN A 522 19.21 49.36 5.40
CA ASN A 522 19.67 49.82 4.12
C ASN A 522 18.64 49.43 3.03
N LEU A 523 18.11 50.43 2.32
CA LEU A 523 16.99 50.22 1.39
C LEU A 523 17.38 49.36 0.20
N ASP A 524 18.57 49.45 -0.33
CA ASP A 524 19.03 48.62 -1.47
C ASP A 524 19.18 47.17 -1.05
N VAL A 525 19.70 46.90 0.15
CA VAL A 525 19.77 45.56 0.72
C VAL A 525 18.33 45.01 0.95
N ALA A 526 17.42 45.83 1.47
CA ALA A 526 16.04 45.46 1.69
C ALA A 526 15.32 45.09 0.37
N LYS A 527 15.50 45.88 -0.70
CA LYS A 527 14.93 45.57 -2.02
C LYS A 527 15.40 44.22 -2.52
N ASN A 528 16.71 43.98 -2.52
CA ASN A 528 17.28 42.73 -2.99
C ASN A 528 16.78 41.52 -2.19
N ILE A 529 16.69 41.61 -0.86
CA ILE A 529 16.21 40.54 -0.01
C ILE A 529 14.73 40.26 -0.24
N VAL A 530 13.90 41.30 -0.32
CA VAL A 530 12.44 41.18 -0.51
C VAL A 530 12.13 40.58 -1.87
N ILE A 531 12.84 41.03 -2.94
CA ILE A 531 12.70 40.49 -4.29
C ILE A 531 13.09 38.99 -4.30
N ASP A 532 14.32 38.68 -3.84
CA ASP A 532 14.80 37.29 -3.81
C ASP A 532 13.90 36.38 -3.00
N ALA A 533 13.44 36.85 -1.83
CA ALA A 533 12.55 36.09 -0.95
C ALA A 533 11.20 35.73 -1.60
N LYS A 534 10.73 36.51 -2.60
CA LYS A 534 9.45 36.26 -3.27
C LYS A 534 9.57 35.65 -4.66
N ILE A 535 10.50 36.09 -5.50
CA ILE A 535 10.50 35.75 -6.93
C ILE A 535 11.35 34.53 -7.30
N ASP A 536 12.37 34.17 -6.52
CA ASP A 536 13.26 33.02 -6.83
C ASP A 536 12.46 31.72 -7.03
N TYR A 537 11.56 31.39 -6.12
CA TYR A 537 10.62 30.27 -6.26
C TYR A 537 9.36 30.49 -5.43
N PRO A 538 8.34 31.19 -5.97
CA PRO A 538 7.15 31.64 -5.23
C PRO A 538 6.33 30.50 -4.59
N ALA A 539 6.40 29.29 -5.14
CA ALA A 539 5.68 28.12 -4.66
C ALA A 539 6.47 27.29 -3.62
N ALA A 540 7.61 27.79 -3.14
CA ALA A 540 8.35 27.15 -2.05
C ALA A 540 7.82 27.61 -0.69
N CYS A 541 7.80 26.69 0.28
CA CYS A 541 7.31 26.97 1.63
C CYS A 541 8.13 28.00 2.42
N ASN A 542 9.34 28.32 1.96
CA ASN A 542 10.22 29.36 2.51
C ASN A 542 10.22 30.67 1.69
N ALA A 543 9.31 30.80 0.71
CA ALA A 543 9.09 32.07 0.02
C ALA A 543 8.36 33.06 0.94
N MET A 544 8.68 34.35 0.80
CA MET A 544 8.00 35.39 1.56
C MET A 544 6.51 35.48 1.19
N GLU A 545 5.64 35.43 2.19
CA GLU A 545 4.19 35.59 2.04
C GLU A 545 3.69 36.93 2.63
N THR A 546 4.41 37.46 3.61
CA THR A 546 4.09 38.75 4.21
C THR A 546 5.34 39.63 4.35
N LEU A 547 5.25 40.85 3.85
CA LEU A 547 6.21 41.92 4.03
C LEU A 547 5.73 42.87 5.13
N LEU A 548 6.47 42.96 6.24
CA LEU A 548 6.23 43.91 7.31
C LEU A 548 7.20 45.10 7.18
N VAL A 549 6.69 46.31 7.25
CA VAL A 549 7.52 47.53 7.09
C VAL A 549 7.31 48.47 8.26
N HIS A 550 8.41 48.96 8.81
CA HIS A 550 8.39 49.94 9.89
C HIS A 550 7.67 51.22 9.45
N LYS A 551 6.81 51.79 10.31
CA LYS A 551 5.99 52.97 10.02
C LYS A 551 6.79 54.18 9.48
N ASP A 552 8.03 54.38 9.96
CA ASP A 552 8.85 55.52 9.54
C ASP A 552 9.29 55.37 8.07
N LEU A 553 9.42 54.16 7.56
CA LEU A 553 9.67 53.89 6.14
C LEU A 553 8.45 54.13 5.25
N ALA A 554 7.26 54.03 5.83
CA ALA A 554 6.04 54.37 5.15
C ALA A 554 5.91 55.90 5.01
N CYS A 555 6.48 56.72 5.92
CA CYS A 555 6.43 58.16 5.89
C CYS A 555 7.48 58.79 4.99
N ASN A 556 8.65 58.15 4.78
CA ASN A 556 9.78 58.68 4.02
C ASN A 556 9.81 58.24 2.54
N GLY A 557 8.83 57.48 2.08
CA GLY A 557 8.76 56.99 0.71
C GLY A 557 9.44 55.63 0.44
N ALA A 558 10.20 55.09 1.35
CA ALA A 558 10.93 53.82 1.17
C ALA A 558 9.94 52.62 0.97
N LEU A 559 8.78 52.64 1.64
CA LEU A 559 7.76 51.63 1.38
C LEU A 559 7.29 51.66 -0.08
N ASN A 560 7.07 52.86 -0.66
CA ASN A 560 6.67 52.95 -2.07
C ASN A 560 7.70 52.38 -3.01
N GLU A 561 9.01 52.58 -2.73
CA GLU A 561 10.07 52.01 -3.55
C GLU A 561 10.05 50.47 -3.48
N LEU A 562 9.90 49.84 -2.30
CA LEU A 562 9.77 48.41 -2.16
C LEU A 562 8.55 47.86 -2.92
N VAL A 563 7.42 48.54 -2.84
CA VAL A 563 6.19 48.15 -3.50
C VAL A 563 6.33 48.26 -5.03
N VAL A 564 6.92 49.33 -5.54
CA VAL A 564 7.14 49.53 -6.99
C VAL A 564 8.03 48.43 -7.55
N GLU A 565 9.13 48.09 -6.85
CA GLU A 565 10.02 47.01 -7.28
C GLU A 565 9.32 45.64 -7.30
N LEU A 566 8.54 45.29 -6.28
CA LEU A 566 7.75 44.05 -6.28
C LEU A 566 6.73 44.02 -7.43
N GLN A 567 6.06 45.14 -7.72
CA GLN A 567 5.12 45.24 -8.83
C GLN A 567 5.82 45.18 -10.20
N HIS A 568 6.98 45.76 -10.31
CA HIS A 568 7.81 45.68 -11.53
C HIS A 568 8.18 44.24 -11.86
N GLU A 569 8.50 43.45 -10.84
CA GLU A 569 8.75 42.01 -10.97
C GLU A 569 7.45 41.15 -11.13
N GLY A 570 6.28 41.78 -11.22
CA GLY A 570 5.00 41.12 -11.46
C GLY A 570 4.38 40.52 -10.22
N VAL A 571 4.76 40.95 -9.01
CA VAL A 571 4.15 40.46 -7.77
C VAL A 571 2.82 41.21 -7.52
N GLY A 572 1.74 40.46 -7.37
CA GLY A 572 0.44 40.97 -6.91
C GLY A 572 0.47 41.28 -5.41
N LEU A 573 -0.09 42.43 -5.01
CA LEU A 573 -0.02 42.89 -3.63
C LEU A 573 -1.41 42.99 -3.00
N PHE A 574 -1.53 42.48 -1.79
CA PHE A 574 -2.62 42.79 -0.84
C PHE A 574 -2.06 43.63 0.30
N GLY A 575 -2.90 44.49 0.90
CA GLY A 575 -2.49 45.25 2.07
C GLY A 575 -3.16 44.74 3.33
N GLY A 576 -2.49 44.82 4.44
CA GLY A 576 -3.18 44.81 5.73
C GLY A 576 -3.92 46.12 5.97
N PRO A 577 -4.60 46.32 7.12
CA PRO A 577 -5.47 47.46 7.36
C PRO A 577 -4.81 48.85 7.22
N ARG A 578 -3.49 48.93 7.51
CA ARG A 578 -2.74 50.21 7.37
C ARG A 578 -2.18 50.40 5.96
N ALA A 579 -1.58 49.32 5.42
CA ALA A 579 -0.95 49.36 4.09
C ALA A 579 -1.98 49.50 2.97
N SER A 580 -3.15 48.85 3.05
CA SER A 580 -4.23 48.97 2.05
C SER A 580 -4.72 50.39 1.87
N LYS A 581 -4.89 51.12 2.98
CA LYS A 581 -5.32 52.51 2.97
C LYS A 581 -4.27 53.47 2.39
N LEU A 582 -3.00 53.26 2.76
CA LEU A 582 -1.90 54.11 2.32
C LEU A 582 -1.58 53.90 0.84
N LEU A 583 -1.44 52.62 0.42
CA LEU A 583 -1.03 52.25 -0.93
C LEU A 583 -2.19 52.11 -1.92
N LYS A 584 -3.45 52.18 -1.45
CA LYS A 584 -4.66 51.98 -2.24
C LYS A 584 -4.70 50.65 -2.97
N ILE A 585 -4.24 49.60 -2.32
CA ILE A 585 -4.29 48.19 -2.78
C ILE A 585 -5.39 47.42 -2.07
N PRO A 586 -5.86 46.30 -2.65
CA PRO A 586 -6.91 45.47 -2.01
C PRO A 586 -6.48 45.01 -0.62
N GLU A 587 -7.42 45.04 0.33
CA GLU A 587 -7.17 44.58 1.68
C GLU A 587 -7.17 43.06 1.73
N THR A 588 -6.20 42.44 2.46
CA THR A 588 -6.19 41.02 2.67
C THR A 588 -7.33 40.56 3.58
N ARG A 589 -7.88 39.39 3.29
CA ARG A 589 -8.96 38.81 4.11
C ARG A 589 -8.40 38.11 5.35
N LEU A 590 -7.17 37.59 5.24
CA LEU A 590 -6.56 36.78 6.28
C LEU A 590 -5.03 36.89 6.15
N PHE A 591 -4.36 37.23 7.23
CA PHE A 591 -2.89 37.25 7.27
C PHE A 591 -2.29 35.85 7.31
N HIS A 592 -2.96 34.90 7.95
CA HIS A 592 -2.54 33.51 7.98
C HIS A 592 -2.91 32.82 6.66
N HIS A 593 -2.22 33.19 5.58
CA HIS A 593 -2.48 32.70 4.22
C HIS A 593 -1.18 32.51 3.44
N GLU A 594 -1.01 31.29 2.91
CA GLU A 594 0.10 30.92 2.02
C GLU A 594 -0.37 31.03 0.57
N TYR A 595 0.10 32.05 -0.16
CA TYR A 595 -0.31 32.30 -1.55
C TYR A 595 0.29 31.29 -2.54
N ASN A 596 1.49 30.79 -2.27
CA ASN A 596 2.20 29.84 -3.16
C ASN A 596 2.35 30.35 -4.61
N SER A 597 2.36 31.65 -4.84
CA SER A 597 2.33 32.31 -6.15
C SER A 597 3.00 33.68 -6.10
N MET A 598 3.04 34.38 -7.22
CA MET A 598 3.56 35.75 -7.34
C MET A 598 2.63 36.78 -6.68
N VAL A 599 2.27 36.53 -5.40
CA VAL A 599 1.39 37.37 -4.59
C VAL A 599 1.93 37.42 -3.17
N CYS A 600 1.88 38.58 -2.50
CA CYS A 600 2.18 38.68 -1.06
C CYS A 600 1.33 39.76 -0.39
N THR A 601 1.30 39.73 0.93
CA THR A 601 0.67 40.75 1.78
C THR A 601 1.73 41.77 2.25
N VAL A 602 1.38 43.04 2.28
CA VAL A 602 2.22 44.12 2.86
C VAL A 602 1.47 44.71 4.06
N GLU A 603 2.16 44.89 5.20
CA GLU A 603 1.59 45.58 6.36
C GLU A 603 2.60 46.52 7.01
N ILE A 604 2.09 47.57 7.65
CA ILE A 604 2.86 48.59 8.33
C ILE A 604 2.80 48.33 9.84
N VAL A 605 3.94 48.21 10.46
CA VAL A 605 4.07 47.94 11.90
C VAL A 605 4.78 49.10 12.63
N ASP A 606 4.51 49.28 13.92
CA ASP A 606 5.04 50.43 14.67
C ASP A 606 6.53 50.30 14.97
N ASP A 607 6.98 49.10 15.27
CA ASP A 607 8.36 48.78 15.66
C ASP A 607 8.62 47.27 15.56
N VAL A 608 9.82 46.85 15.96
CA VAL A 608 10.25 45.44 15.96
C VAL A 608 9.34 44.56 16.84
N ARG A 609 8.81 45.08 17.97
CA ARG A 609 7.93 44.31 18.84
C ARG A 609 6.59 44.03 18.17
N ALA A 610 6.00 45.04 17.53
CA ALA A 610 4.78 44.87 16.74
C ALA A 610 4.99 43.88 15.57
N ALA A 611 6.18 43.87 14.96
CA ALA A 611 6.53 42.87 13.94
C ALA A 611 6.59 41.45 14.53
N ILE A 612 7.23 41.27 15.68
CA ILE A 612 7.33 40.00 16.40
C ILE A 612 5.93 39.49 16.78
N ASP A 613 5.09 40.37 17.35
CA ASP A 613 3.71 40.03 17.73
C ASP A 613 2.90 39.59 16.52
N HIS A 614 3.04 40.31 15.38
CA HIS A 614 2.40 39.95 14.12
C HIS A 614 2.83 38.56 13.64
N ILE A 615 4.13 38.24 13.64
CA ILE A 615 4.68 36.95 13.24
C ILE A 615 4.15 35.85 14.16
N HIS A 616 4.12 36.05 15.46
CA HIS A 616 3.60 35.06 16.41
C HIS A 616 2.09 34.81 16.23
N GLN A 617 1.33 35.85 15.88
CA GLN A 617 -0.13 35.74 15.70
C GLN A 617 -0.51 35.13 14.35
N HIS A 618 0.23 35.43 13.29
CA HIS A 618 -0.19 35.15 11.90
C HIS A 618 0.78 34.22 11.16
N GLY A 619 1.99 34.03 11.64
CA GLY A 619 2.99 33.16 11.03
C GLY A 619 2.75 31.68 11.25
N SER A 620 3.52 30.86 10.56
CA SER A 620 3.50 29.39 10.67
C SER A 620 4.70 28.83 11.46
N ALA A 621 5.50 29.69 12.09
CA ALA A 621 6.75 29.33 12.75
C ALA A 621 7.77 28.64 11.80
N HIS A 622 7.74 28.98 10.51
CA HIS A 622 8.60 28.39 9.49
C HIS A 622 9.92 29.15 9.32
N THR A 623 9.91 30.27 8.63
CA THR A 623 11.13 31.04 8.34
C THR A 623 10.81 32.53 8.29
N ASP A 624 11.51 33.32 9.10
CA ASP A 624 11.31 34.77 9.14
C ASP A 624 12.63 35.51 9.09
N CYS A 625 12.61 36.74 8.57
CA CYS A 625 13.79 37.57 8.36
C CYS A 625 13.56 38.99 8.87
N ILE A 626 14.61 39.60 9.41
CA ILE A 626 14.70 41.02 9.65
C ILE A 626 15.77 41.63 8.76
N VAL A 627 15.46 42.79 8.18
CA VAL A 627 16.44 43.64 7.51
C VAL A 627 16.66 44.92 8.34
N ALA A 628 17.85 45.06 8.93
CA ALA A 628 18.18 46.12 9.87
C ALA A 628 19.69 46.38 9.93
N GLU A 629 20.09 47.63 10.13
CA GLU A 629 21.49 47.99 10.43
C GLU A 629 21.71 48.18 11.95
N ASP A 630 20.63 48.40 12.72
CA ASP A 630 20.70 48.41 14.18
C ASP A 630 20.83 47.02 14.76
N GLN A 631 22.03 46.69 15.25
CA GLN A 631 22.38 45.39 15.80
C GLN A 631 21.46 44.99 17.00
N LYS A 632 21.06 45.93 17.85
CA LYS A 632 20.23 45.65 19.04
C LYS A 632 18.79 45.26 18.62
N VAL A 633 18.28 45.92 17.58
CA VAL A 633 16.97 45.60 16.99
C VAL A 633 17.03 44.22 16.36
N ALA A 634 18.10 43.95 15.58
CA ALA A 634 18.31 42.64 14.98
C ALA A 634 18.42 41.51 16.03
N GLU A 635 19.22 41.70 17.08
CA GLU A 635 19.34 40.72 18.19
C GLU A 635 18.00 40.49 18.90
N THR A 636 17.21 41.55 19.13
CA THR A 636 15.89 41.43 19.73
C THR A 636 14.98 40.54 18.88
N PHE A 637 14.97 40.76 17.57
CA PHE A 637 14.20 39.94 16.61
C PHE A 637 14.68 38.49 16.59
N LEU A 638 15.98 38.26 16.45
CA LEU A 638 16.56 36.92 16.40
C LEU A 638 16.31 36.10 17.65
N CYS A 639 16.30 36.76 18.83
CA CYS A 639 16.07 36.09 20.11
C CYS A 639 14.59 35.83 20.41
N GLN A 640 13.69 36.66 19.93
CA GLN A 640 12.28 36.61 20.32
C GLN A 640 11.37 35.97 19.30
N VAL A 641 11.70 35.97 18.00
CA VAL A 641 10.91 35.28 16.97
C VAL A 641 11.07 33.77 17.12
N ASP A 642 9.96 33.06 17.38
CA ASP A 642 9.94 31.63 17.62
C ASP A 642 9.66 30.86 16.31
N SER A 643 10.54 31.00 15.33
CA SER A 643 10.44 30.28 14.05
C SER A 643 11.57 29.26 13.89
N ALA A 644 11.39 28.29 12.97
CA ALA A 644 12.35 27.22 12.76
C ALA A 644 13.68 27.74 12.20
N ALA A 645 13.64 28.83 11.41
CA ALA A 645 14.79 29.58 10.99
C ALA A 645 14.50 31.08 11.10
N VAL A 646 15.46 31.84 11.61
CA VAL A 646 15.34 33.29 11.73
C VAL A 646 16.62 33.92 11.19
N PHE A 647 16.49 34.84 10.23
CA PHE A 647 17.61 35.45 9.54
C PHE A 647 17.72 36.96 9.80
N HIS A 648 18.95 37.45 9.76
CA HIS A 648 19.27 38.85 9.73
C HIS A 648 20.01 39.20 8.42
N ASN A 649 19.45 40.16 7.71
CA ASN A 649 19.99 40.64 6.40
C ASN A 649 20.21 39.50 5.38
N ALA A 650 19.31 38.51 5.35
CA ALA A 650 19.39 37.41 4.43
C ALA A 650 17.97 36.95 4.02
N SER A 651 17.82 36.52 2.77
CA SER A 651 16.55 36.04 2.22
C SER A 651 16.05 34.80 2.95
N THR A 652 14.73 34.68 3.14
CA THR A 652 14.09 33.47 3.68
C THR A 652 14.35 32.24 2.83
N ARG A 653 14.70 32.42 1.55
CA ARG A 653 15.08 31.37 0.61
C ARG A 653 16.36 30.61 0.98
N PHE A 654 17.15 31.12 1.92
CA PHE A 654 18.32 30.41 2.46
C PHE A 654 17.95 29.23 3.36
N CYS A 655 16.72 29.13 3.85
CA CYS A 655 16.26 28.00 4.66
C CYS A 655 16.10 26.75 3.78
N ASP A 656 17.22 26.08 3.49
CA ASP A 656 17.31 24.93 2.61
C ASP A 656 18.46 24.02 3.09
N GLY A 657 18.21 22.71 3.12
CA GLY A 657 19.18 21.75 3.67
C GLY A 657 20.49 21.68 2.89
N ALA A 658 20.49 21.88 1.57
CA ALA A 658 21.71 21.91 0.78
C ALA A 658 22.53 23.15 1.10
N ARG A 659 21.89 24.32 1.26
CA ARG A 659 22.54 25.59 1.66
C ARG A 659 23.06 25.53 3.10
N PHE A 660 22.41 24.76 3.97
CA PHE A 660 22.85 24.53 5.36
C PHE A 660 23.97 23.48 5.46
N GLY A 661 24.41 22.90 4.34
CA GLY A 661 25.45 21.88 4.33
C GLY A 661 25.01 20.50 4.80
N LEU A 662 23.70 20.24 4.83
CA LEU A 662 23.15 18.94 5.27
C LEU A 662 23.24 17.85 4.16
N GLY A 663 23.75 18.19 2.98
CA GLY A 663 23.84 17.28 1.83
C GLY A 663 22.49 16.98 1.20
N ALA A 664 21.54 16.51 1.98
CA ALA A 664 20.15 16.24 1.59
C ALA A 664 19.19 16.55 2.75
N GLU A 665 17.91 16.78 2.43
CA GLU A 665 16.87 16.96 3.42
C GLU A 665 15.61 16.17 3.09
N VAL A 666 14.89 15.67 4.11
CA VAL A 666 13.53 15.13 3.93
C VAL A 666 12.49 16.24 3.88
N GLY A 667 12.82 17.44 4.32
CA GLY A 667 11.98 18.63 4.32
C GLY A 667 12.22 19.54 5.51
N ILE A 668 11.40 20.58 5.62
CA ILE A 668 11.47 21.53 6.73
C ILE A 668 10.37 21.18 7.73
N SER A 669 10.68 21.17 9.02
CA SER A 669 9.74 20.94 10.09
C SER A 669 9.58 22.19 10.95
N THR A 670 8.32 22.53 11.23
CA THR A 670 7.96 23.54 12.24
C THR A 670 7.65 22.93 13.61
N SER A 671 7.74 21.61 13.70
CA SER A 671 7.54 20.87 14.97
C SER A 671 8.60 21.22 15.98
N ARG A 672 8.20 21.31 17.27
CA ARG A 672 9.15 21.55 18.37
C ARG A 672 9.68 20.26 18.96
N ILE A 673 8.95 19.16 18.77
CA ILE A 673 9.32 17.85 19.27
C ILE A 673 9.96 17.07 18.15
N HIS A 674 11.11 16.51 18.46
CA HIS A 674 12.09 15.74 17.75
C HIS A 674 13.00 16.59 16.84
N ALA A 675 12.55 17.16 15.71
CA ALA A 675 13.39 17.97 14.84
C ALA A 675 12.67 19.23 14.37
N ARG A 676 13.39 20.34 14.20
CA ARG A 676 12.90 21.64 13.75
C ARG A 676 13.84 22.24 12.70
N GLY A 677 13.30 22.94 11.72
CA GLY A 677 14.05 23.45 10.58
C GLY A 677 14.23 22.44 9.47
N PRO A 678 15.20 22.64 8.55
CA PRO A 678 15.56 21.65 7.54
C PRO A 678 16.00 20.34 8.21
N VAL A 679 15.32 19.23 7.86
CA VAL A 679 15.53 17.93 8.48
C VAL A 679 16.49 17.11 7.63
N GLY A 680 17.75 17.07 8.04
CA GLY A 680 18.78 16.21 7.49
C GLY A 680 18.92 14.88 8.23
N VAL A 681 20.12 14.28 8.20
CA VAL A 681 20.43 13.01 8.88
C VAL A 681 20.15 13.06 10.36
N GLU A 682 20.52 14.14 11.05
CA GLU A 682 20.36 14.28 12.50
C GLU A 682 18.91 14.19 12.93
N GLY A 683 17.96 14.73 12.15
CA GLY A 683 16.53 14.64 12.41
C GLY A 683 15.94 13.26 12.20
N LEU A 684 16.69 12.30 11.68
CA LEU A 684 16.32 10.90 11.52
C LEU A 684 16.99 9.97 12.53
N LEU A 685 17.62 10.55 13.56
CA LEU A 685 18.28 9.84 14.64
C LEU A 685 17.56 10.11 15.96
N THR A 686 17.77 9.20 16.90
CA THR A 686 17.45 9.34 18.31
C THR A 686 18.67 9.02 19.17
N THR A 687 18.51 8.88 20.45
CA THR A 687 19.63 8.62 21.35
C THR A 687 19.35 7.41 22.25
N ARG A 688 20.38 6.67 22.56
CA ARG A 688 20.34 5.60 23.55
C ARG A 688 21.49 5.73 24.53
N TRP A 689 21.30 5.21 25.71
CA TRP A 689 22.33 5.10 26.72
C TRP A 689 22.86 3.66 26.71
N TYR A 690 24.19 3.51 26.76
CA TYR A 690 24.81 2.23 26.97
C TYR A 690 26.05 2.37 27.85
N ARG A 691 26.46 1.28 28.42
CA ARG A 691 27.66 1.14 29.18
C ARG A 691 28.63 0.23 28.44
N ASN A 692 29.90 0.63 28.33
CA ASN A 692 30.99 -0.20 27.86
C ASN A 692 31.88 -0.56 29.08
N PRO A 693 31.66 -1.71 29.74
CA PRO A 693 32.36 -2.02 30.97
C PRO A 693 33.69 -2.68 30.72
N GLU A 694 34.74 -2.18 31.35
CA GLU A 694 35.95 -2.95 31.55
C GLU A 694 35.80 -4.00 32.70
N ARG A 695 34.82 -3.81 33.61
CA ARG A 695 34.57 -4.68 34.80
C ARG A 695 33.05 -4.84 35.02
N PRO A 696 32.58 -5.99 35.58
CA PRO A 696 31.19 -6.15 35.97
C PRO A 696 30.82 -5.31 37.17
N PHE A 697 29.68 -4.62 37.12
CA PHE A 697 29.10 -3.86 38.21
C PHE A 697 27.71 -4.38 38.55
N PHE A 698 27.37 -4.46 39.83
CA PHE A 698 26.06 -4.91 40.30
C PHE A 698 25.35 -3.76 41.05
N TYR A 699 24.05 -3.64 40.92
CA TYR A 699 23.25 -2.56 41.47
C TYR A 699 23.48 -2.39 43.01
N ASN A 700 23.59 -3.47 43.74
CA ASN A 700 23.85 -3.44 45.17
C ASN A 700 25.25 -2.84 45.54
N PHE A 701 26.19 -2.88 44.60
CA PHE A 701 27.51 -2.23 44.81
C PHE A 701 27.41 -0.72 44.63
N LEU A 702 26.55 -0.25 43.73
CA LEU A 702 26.25 1.18 43.52
C LEU A 702 25.53 1.81 44.72
N VAL A 703 24.59 1.10 45.34
CA VAL A 703 23.88 1.58 46.54
C VAL A 703 24.83 1.80 47.72
N LEU A 704 25.86 0.97 47.86
CA LEU A 704 26.91 1.17 48.88
C LEU A 704 27.78 2.39 48.56
N LEU A 705 28.14 2.61 47.30
CA LEU A 705 28.90 3.79 46.85
C LEU A 705 28.11 5.09 46.98
N PHE A 706 26.82 5.11 46.65
CA PHE A 706 25.97 6.29 46.85
C PHE A 706 25.79 6.64 48.32
N ASN A 707 25.65 5.63 49.19
CA ASN A 707 25.59 5.86 50.63
C ASN A 707 26.93 6.39 51.19
N ASP A 708 28.07 6.03 50.63
CA ASP A 708 29.37 6.56 51.01
C ASP A 708 29.60 7.97 50.46
N ILE A 709 29.15 8.31 49.28
CA ILE A 709 29.17 9.65 48.69
C ILE A 709 28.25 10.61 49.48
N GLU A 710 27.05 10.19 49.89
CA GLU A 710 26.17 11.00 50.76
C GLU A 710 26.79 11.20 52.13
N ARG A 711 27.51 10.21 52.68
CA ARG A 711 28.25 10.32 53.93
C ARG A 711 29.45 11.27 53.81
N GLU A 712 30.15 11.27 52.68
CA GLU A 712 31.26 12.22 52.45
C GLU A 712 30.77 13.65 52.19
N TRP A 713 29.62 13.81 51.48
CA TRP A 713 28.96 15.10 51.26
C TRP A 713 28.43 15.70 52.55
N THR A 714 27.86 14.88 53.43
CA THR A 714 27.43 15.33 54.79
C THR A 714 28.61 15.63 55.68
N ARG A 715 29.76 14.96 55.53
CA ARG A 715 30.99 15.29 56.28
C ARG A 715 31.70 16.58 55.84
N ARG A 716 31.50 17.04 54.59
CA ARG A 716 32.06 18.29 54.07
C ARG A 716 31.17 19.52 54.30
N ARG A 717 30.02 19.36 54.91
CA ARG A 717 29.10 20.45 55.27
C ARG A 717 29.09 20.80 56.76
N TRP A 718 30.06 20.27 57.57
CA TRP A 718 30.29 20.65 58.93
C TRP A 718 31.72 21.16 59.10
#